data_755b288722e18161b8d6460c3861a1c6
#
_entry.id   755b288722e18161b8d6460c3861a1c6
#
_cell.length_a   1.000
_cell.length_b   1.000
_cell.length_c   1.000
_cell.angle_alpha   90.00
_cell.angle_beta   90.00
_cell.angle_gamma   90.00
#
_symmetry.space_group_name_H-M   'P 1'
#
loop_
_entity.id
_entity.type
_entity.pdbx_description
1 polymer ?
#
loop_
_entity_poly.entity_id
_entity_poly.type
_entity_poly.pdbx_seq_one_letter_code
_entity_poly.pdbx_strand_id
1 'polypeptide(L)'
;MTGNSPFQEIQKIVVFEGAFEKLFSIIGEEGFSDGGVVVQDCLELLNNLIRNNASNQMLLKETMGFDPLISILKIRRGSAFNFTQQKTVNLLGALHTVELLLMGGPPGETGKDTSKITNQTALAQRNILDHLLLLGVESQWAPVALRCTALRCIGSLVLRNPQNLDSLASKQVGEEPHVQPALNAILAIILRTSVAQEFVAADYVFKCFCETNPNGQALLASTIAPHPNQGTAIDGASSDMPFGSALLQALVSSDVNGDMEACCRASSVLTHIIKDNLQCKDRVLQIQLETPTPSLGHTEPLLHRIVTCLSFAALAEGENDQSSQLEGSYIQPVILRLLITWLADCANAVNCLLESAVHLNYIIELAANKRFTGCVRGLAAVVLGACVLNNASREKGRDAFAVADTISQKIGLTTYFLRFDELRKSFLHLPSGQQNHKQLSRSSANSMSDFQEIEEEETNKGNQHPVLSEIFDSQFVSLLSKLENDIRECIMDLFSRTKTATAVLPAELEQKNGEVDGEYVKRLKSFVERQCNEMQDLLGRNAILAEDLVRTGGGSTSDSSDKPSSGRERVQIEALRQELEGAARRIEVLKTEKAQIEAEASNQRNLAAKLESDLKSLADAYNSLEQANYCLDAEVKTLRQGGNAPYLDVEAIKAQAKEEAEKESDVELNDLLVCLGQEQSKVEKLSARLAELGEDVDTLLQGIGDDVALPDDDDDEDDDDEK
;
A
#
# COMPACT_ATOMS: atom_id res chain seq x y z
N MET A 1 -28.34 16.12 -11.56
CA MET A 1 -27.84 17.49 -11.32
C MET A 1 -27.03 17.41 -10.04
N THR A 2 -25.72 17.22 -10.14
CA THR A 2 -24.79 17.23 -9.01
C THR A 2 -24.53 18.71 -8.68
N GLY A 3 -25.15 19.21 -7.61
CA GLY A 3 -24.89 20.56 -7.13
C GLY A 3 -23.43 20.73 -6.77
N ASN A 4 -22.77 21.77 -7.32
CA ASN A 4 -21.44 22.16 -6.90
C ASN A 4 -21.40 22.36 -5.38
N SER A 5 -20.38 21.86 -4.73
CA SER A 5 -20.15 22.14 -3.31
C SER A 5 -20.05 23.67 -3.14
N PRO A 6 -20.61 24.26 -2.08
CA PRO A 6 -20.47 25.71 -1.80
C PRO A 6 -19.03 26.20 -1.84
N PHE A 7 -18.09 25.33 -1.47
CA PHE A 7 -16.65 25.59 -1.53
C PHE A 7 -16.14 25.80 -2.98
N GLN A 8 -16.63 25.01 -3.94
CA GLN A 8 -16.25 25.14 -5.34
C GLN A 8 -16.75 26.45 -5.98
N GLU A 9 -17.89 26.97 -5.51
CA GLU A 9 -18.41 28.26 -5.98
C GLU A 9 -17.57 29.43 -5.46
N ILE A 10 -17.15 29.39 -4.20
CA ILE A 10 -16.22 30.41 -3.65
C ILE A 10 -14.91 30.39 -4.41
N GLN A 11 -14.34 29.22 -4.69
CA GLN A 11 -13.11 29.10 -5.51
C GLN A 11 -13.28 29.79 -6.88
N LYS A 12 -14.43 29.58 -7.56
CA LYS A 12 -14.71 30.20 -8.88
C LYS A 12 -14.83 31.72 -8.79
N ILE A 13 -15.53 32.23 -7.77
CA ILE A 13 -15.67 33.67 -7.57
C ILE A 13 -14.31 34.34 -7.36
N VAL A 14 -13.50 33.79 -6.46
CA VAL A 14 -12.17 34.33 -6.16
C VAL A 14 -11.26 34.35 -7.41
N VAL A 15 -11.31 33.29 -8.22
CA VAL A 15 -10.53 33.23 -9.46
C VAL A 15 -11.07 34.20 -10.51
N PHE A 16 -12.40 34.36 -10.61
CA PHE A 16 -13.01 35.34 -11.53
C PHE A 16 -12.61 36.80 -11.21
N GLU A 17 -12.33 37.11 -9.95
CA GLU A 17 -11.81 38.39 -9.49
C GLU A 17 -10.29 38.61 -9.76
N GLY A 18 -9.69 37.75 -10.58
CA GLY A 18 -8.30 37.86 -11.02
C GLY A 18 -7.27 37.41 -10.00
N ALA A 19 -7.61 36.39 -9.20
CA ALA A 19 -6.70 35.86 -8.17
C ALA A 19 -5.42 35.28 -8.77
N PHE A 20 -5.49 34.60 -9.91
CA PHE A 20 -4.31 33.98 -10.53
C PHE A 20 -3.27 35.00 -10.94
N GLU A 21 -3.69 36.11 -11.62
CA GLU A 21 -2.82 37.17 -12.04
C GLU A 21 -2.11 37.84 -10.85
N LYS A 22 -2.87 38.09 -9.77
CA LYS A 22 -2.34 38.71 -8.54
C LYS A 22 -1.33 37.79 -7.85
N LEU A 23 -1.66 36.49 -7.71
CA LEU A 23 -0.78 35.51 -7.06
C LEU A 23 0.54 35.36 -7.80
N PHE A 24 0.51 35.18 -9.12
CA PHE A 24 1.74 35.08 -9.92
C PHE A 24 2.54 36.38 -10.01
N SER A 25 1.91 37.55 -9.97
CA SER A 25 2.63 38.83 -9.86
C SER A 25 3.41 38.90 -8.55
N ILE A 26 2.76 38.59 -7.41
CA ILE A 26 3.41 38.58 -6.10
C ILE A 26 4.55 37.55 -6.06
N ILE A 27 4.34 36.33 -6.54
CA ILE A 27 5.37 35.29 -6.62
C ILE A 27 6.58 35.77 -7.45
N GLY A 28 6.32 36.47 -8.56
CA GLY A 28 7.38 37.01 -9.41
C GLY A 28 8.16 38.13 -8.73
N GLU A 29 7.48 39.07 -8.07
CA GLU A 29 8.08 40.17 -7.31
C GLU A 29 8.92 39.71 -6.13
N GLU A 30 8.50 38.64 -5.46
CA GLU A 30 9.19 38.01 -4.33
C GLU A 30 10.38 37.12 -4.74
N GLY A 31 10.62 36.90 -6.06
CA GLY A 31 11.78 36.14 -6.55
C GLY A 31 11.54 34.65 -6.80
N PHE A 32 10.31 34.26 -7.11
CA PHE A 32 9.92 32.88 -7.44
C PHE A 32 10.26 31.88 -6.32
N SER A 33 10.96 30.78 -6.66
CA SER A 33 11.33 29.76 -5.65
C SER A 33 12.27 30.26 -4.56
N ASP A 34 13.02 31.33 -4.79
CA ASP A 34 13.97 31.91 -3.83
C ASP A 34 13.29 32.93 -2.87
N GLY A 35 11.98 33.20 -3.05
CA GLY A 35 11.22 34.13 -2.20
C GLY A 35 10.89 33.56 -0.82
N GLY A 36 10.37 34.44 0.07
CA GLY A 36 10.05 34.11 1.45
C GLY A 36 8.71 33.38 1.63
N VAL A 37 8.18 33.45 2.86
CA VAL A 37 6.90 32.82 3.26
C VAL A 37 5.73 33.32 2.42
N VAL A 38 5.77 34.56 1.91
CA VAL A 38 4.74 35.11 1.03
C VAL A 38 4.55 34.24 -0.22
N VAL A 39 5.63 33.72 -0.81
CA VAL A 39 5.55 32.81 -1.96
C VAL A 39 4.89 31.49 -1.57
N GLN A 40 5.22 30.95 -0.41
CA GLN A 40 4.58 29.73 0.13
C GLN A 40 3.08 29.92 0.28
N ASP A 41 2.63 31.02 0.91
CA ASP A 41 1.21 31.31 1.12
C ASP A 41 0.47 31.50 -0.21
N CYS A 42 1.10 32.18 -1.18
CA CYS A 42 0.55 32.32 -2.53
C CYS A 42 0.39 30.97 -3.24
N LEU A 43 1.36 30.08 -3.14
CA LEU A 43 1.29 28.73 -3.71
C LEU A 43 0.25 27.86 -3.00
N GLU A 44 0.13 27.97 -1.67
CA GLU A 44 -0.90 27.26 -0.92
C GLU A 44 -2.30 27.74 -1.34
N LEU A 45 -2.50 29.04 -1.47
CA LEU A 45 -3.77 29.60 -1.96
C LEU A 45 -4.06 29.15 -3.39
N LEU A 46 -3.06 29.18 -4.30
CA LEU A 46 -3.20 28.69 -5.67
C LEU A 46 -3.63 27.22 -5.67
N ASN A 47 -2.99 26.37 -4.88
CA ASN A 47 -3.32 24.95 -4.75
C ASN A 47 -4.75 24.75 -4.25
N ASN A 48 -5.18 25.54 -3.27
CA ASN A 48 -6.54 25.49 -2.75
C ASN A 48 -7.58 25.96 -3.79
N LEU A 49 -7.26 26.91 -4.65
CA LEU A 49 -8.14 27.39 -5.72
C LEU A 49 -8.34 26.37 -6.86
N ILE A 50 -7.34 25.57 -7.17
CA ILE A 50 -7.40 24.59 -8.27
C ILE A 50 -7.75 23.16 -7.81
N ARG A 51 -7.70 22.88 -6.50
CA ARG A 51 -7.96 21.56 -5.93
C ARG A 51 -9.40 21.13 -6.18
N ASN A 52 -9.59 19.97 -6.83
CA ASN A 52 -10.89 19.41 -7.18
C ASN A 52 -11.81 20.36 -7.97
N ASN A 53 -11.23 21.31 -8.72
CA ASN A 53 -11.98 22.28 -9.50
C ASN A 53 -11.45 22.35 -10.95
N ALA A 54 -12.01 21.51 -11.83
CA ALA A 54 -11.61 21.43 -13.24
C ALA A 54 -11.81 22.77 -13.99
N SER A 55 -12.84 23.53 -13.63
CA SER A 55 -13.10 24.85 -14.26
C SER A 55 -11.98 25.84 -13.95
N ASN A 56 -11.50 25.90 -12.70
CA ASN A 56 -10.38 26.76 -12.33
C ASN A 56 -9.07 26.31 -12.93
N GLN A 57 -8.82 24.98 -13.05
CA GLN A 57 -7.64 24.45 -13.75
C GLN A 57 -7.64 24.84 -15.23
N MET A 58 -8.81 24.79 -15.88
CA MET A 58 -8.96 25.20 -17.27
C MET A 58 -8.76 26.71 -17.42
N LEU A 59 -9.34 27.52 -16.54
CA LEU A 59 -9.19 28.98 -16.56
C LEU A 59 -7.74 29.37 -16.32
N LEU A 60 -7.04 28.77 -15.37
CA LEU A 60 -5.60 28.99 -15.15
C LEU A 60 -4.80 28.76 -16.43
N LYS A 61 -5.06 27.64 -17.13
CA LYS A 61 -4.38 27.33 -18.40
C LYS A 61 -4.68 28.37 -19.51
N GLU A 62 -5.93 28.83 -19.60
CA GLU A 62 -6.37 29.74 -20.66
C GLU A 62 -5.97 31.19 -20.44
N THR A 63 -5.98 31.66 -19.18
CA THR A 63 -5.65 33.06 -18.84
C THR A 63 -4.17 33.27 -18.65
N MET A 64 -3.50 32.44 -17.85
CA MET A 64 -2.10 32.62 -17.48
C MET A 64 -1.15 31.70 -18.26
N GLY A 65 -1.65 30.56 -18.77
CA GLY A 65 -0.79 29.49 -19.22
C GLY A 65 -0.04 28.84 -18.04
N PHE A 66 0.97 28.02 -18.36
CA PHE A 66 1.81 27.38 -17.35
C PHE A 66 3.22 27.97 -17.24
N ASP A 67 3.54 29.02 -18.02
CA ASP A 67 4.88 29.65 -18.01
C ASP A 67 5.25 30.24 -16.63
N PRO A 68 4.34 30.91 -15.89
CA PRO A 68 4.66 31.40 -14.55
C PRO A 68 4.98 30.25 -13.57
N LEU A 69 4.23 29.14 -13.62
CA LEU A 69 4.48 27.96 -12.78
C LEU A 69 5.84 27.34 -13.11
N ILE A 70 6.18 27.21 -14.38
CA ILE A 70 7.48 26.67 -14.81
C ILE A 70 8.62 27.58 -14.38
N SER A 71 8.41 28.92 -14.36
CA SER A 71 9.41 29.87 -13.88
C SER A 71 9.77 29.66 -12.42
N ILE A 72 8.83 29.18 -11.57
CA ILE A 72 9.09 28.83 -10.18
C ILE A 72 9.95 27.58 -10.10
N LEU A 73 9.72 26.57 -10.96
CA LEU A 73 10.46 25.32 -10.99
C LEU A 73 11.83 25.41 -11.66
N LYS A 74 12.13 26.57 -12.29
CA LYS A 74 13.37 26.78 -13.07
C LYS A 74 14.58 26.87 -12.15
N ILE A 75 15.37 25.83 -12.09
CA ILE A 75 16.67 25.81 -11.41
C ILE A 75 17.77 25.98 -12.46
N ARG A 76 18.76 26.82 -12.18
CA ARG A 76 19.93 27.00 -13.04
C ARG A 76 20.94 25.87 -12.81
N ARG A 77 21.30 25.15 -13.87
CA ARG A 77 22.46 24.23 -13.85
C ARG A 77 23.73 25.04 -13.58
N GLY A 78 24.61 24.51 -12.72
CA GLY A 78 25.95 25.11 -12.48
C GLY A 78 26.06 26.14 -11.34
N SER A 79 24.98 26.58 -10.69
CA SER A 79 25.07 27.18 -9.37
C SER A 79 25.09 26.07 -8.32
N ALA A 80 25.98 26.17 -7.32
CA ALA A 80 25.92 25.24 -6.19
C ALA A 80 24.47 25.18 -5.70
N PHE A 81 23.83 24.01 -5.87
CA PHE A 81 22.40 23.84 -5.56
C PHE A 81 22.22 24.07 -4.05
N ASN A 82 21.88 25.31 -3.69
CA ASN A 82 21.59 25.65 -2.30
C ASN A 82 20.07 25.53 -2.10
N PHE A 83 19.63 24.37 -1.62
CA PHE A 83 18.25 24.14 -1.21
C PHE A 83 18.06 24.64 0.22
N THR A 84 17.77 25.93 0.38
CA THR A 84 17.31 26.45 1.68
C THR A 84 15.96 25.81 2.02
N GLN A 85 15.60 25.78 3.30
CA GLN A 85 14.32 25.26 3.75
C GLN A 85 13.15 25.94 3.04
N GLN A 86 13.15 27.28 2.97
CA GLN A 86 12.09 28.04 2.31
C GLN A 86 11.99 27.74 0.82
N LYS A 87 13.13 27.67 0.12
CA LYS A 87 13.16 27.29 -1.30
C LYS A 87 12.61 25.89 -1.54
N THR A 88 12.92 24.94 -0.66
CA THR A 88 12.39 23.57 -0.71
C THR A 88 10.87 23.57 -0.58
N VAL A 89 10.33 24.32 0.39
CA VAL A 89 8.87 24.44 0.60
C VAL A 89 8.20 25.08 -0.60
N ASN A 90 8.76 26.14 -1.17
CA ASN A 90 8.23 26.82 -2.35
C ASN A 90 8.22 25.88 -3.57
N LEU A 91 9.31 25.13 -3.81
CA LEU A 91 9.38 24.15 -4.89
C LEU A 91 8.38 23.01 -4.70
N LEU A 92 8.21 22.50 -3.46
CA LEU A 92 7.20 21.50 -3.14
C LEU A 92 5.78 22.03 -3.40
N GLY A 93 5.50 23.28 -3.02
CA GLY A 93 4.22 23.94 -3.32
C GLY A 93 3.94 24.03 -4.81
N ALA A 94 4.94 24.39 -5.61
CA ALA A 94 4.83 24.44 -7.08
C ALA A 94 4.67 23.04 -7.70
N LEU A 95 5.41 22.02 -7.23
CA LEU A 95 5.25 20.65 -7.69
C LEU A 95 3.86 20.10 -7.33
N HIS A 96 3.33 20.47 -6.16
CA HIS A 96 1.97 20.10 -5.78
C HIS A 96 0.92 20.74 -6.72
N THR A 97 1.15 21.99 -7.18
CA THR A 97 0.32 22.60 -8.22
C THR A 97 0.34 21.75 -9.51
N VAL A 98 1.52 21.31 -9.95
CA VAL A 98 1.67 20.41 -11.11
C VAL A 98 0.90 19.10 -10.88
N GLU A 99 1.05 18.49 -9.74
CA GLU A 99 0.36 17.23 -9.39
C GLU A 99 -1.17 17.39 -9.47
N LEU A 100 -1.72 18.47 -8.88
CA LEU A 100 -3.16 18.77 -8.94
C LEU A 100 -3.66 18.94 -10.38
N LEU A 101 -2.89 19.60 -11.24
CA LEU A 101 -3.20 19.77 -12.66
C LEU A 101 -3.17 18.44 -13.42
N LEU A 102 -2.26 17.53 -13.05
CA LEU A 102 -2.12 16.20 -13.65
C LEU A 102 -3.14 15.18 -13.12
N MET A 103 -3.70 15.40 -11.93
CA MET A 103 -4.81 14.57 -11.39
C MET A 103 -6.14 14.85 -12.10
N GLY A 104 -6.35 16.06 -12.59
CA GLY A 104 -7.62 16.51 -13.18
C GLY A 104 -8.71 16.80 -12.14
N GLY A 105 -9.96 16.87 -12.58
CA GLY A 105 -11.12 17.19 -11.72
C GLY A 105 -11.49 16.06 -10.72
N PRO A 106 -12.56 16.27 -9.93
CA PRO A 106 -13.01 15.31 -8.93
C PRO A 106 -13.38 13.96 -9.53
N PRO A 107 -13.26 12.87 -8.75
CA PRO A 107 -13.59 11.52 -9.22
C PRO A 107 -15.09 11.44 -9.60
N GLY A 108 -15.38 10.93 -10.81
CA GLY A 108 -16.75 10.73 -11.32
C GLY A 108 -17.28 11.85 -12.23
N GLU A 109 -16.52 12.90 -12.47
CA GLU A 109 -16.92 13.95 -13.41
C GLU A 109 -16.65 13.52 -14.88
N THR A 110 -17.66 13.65 -15.73
CA THR A 110 -17.51 13.44 -17.19
C THR A 110 -16.58 14.50 -17.75
N GLY A 111 -15.41 14.10 -18.26
CA GLY A 111 -14.38 15.02 -18.80
C GLY A 111 -13.08 15.06 -18.02
N LYS A 112 -12.97 14.38 -16.88
CA LYS A 112 -11.75 14.30 -16.08
C LYS A 112 -10.53 13.87 -16.90
N ASP A 113 -10.68 12.80 -17.68
CA ASP A 113 -9.58 12.27 -18.51
C ASP A 113 -9.18 13.23 -19.62
N THR A 114 -10.14 13.94 -20.21
CA THR A 114 -9.85 14.96 -21.24
C THR A 114 -9.10 16.14 -20.66
N SER A 115 -9.51 16.64 -19.50
CA SER A 115 -8.80 17.73 -18.80
C SER A 115 -7.39 17.32 -18.43
N LYS A 116 -7.20 16.11 -17.91
CA LYS A 116 -5.89 15.54 -17.59
C LYS A 116 -4.97 15.49 -18.80
N ILE A 117 -5.40 14.88 -19.91
CA ILE A 117 -4.60 14.77 -21.14
C ILE A 117 -4.25 16.16 -21.70
N THR A 118 -5.21 17.10 -21.64
CA THR A 118 -4.97 18.48 -22.10
C THR A 118 -3.93 19.18 -21.24
N ASN A 119 -3.98 19.04 -19.94
CA ASN A 119 -2.98 19.62 -19.02
C ASN A 119 -1.60 18.95 -19.20
N GLN A 120 -1.54 17.61 -19.33
CA GLN A 120 -0.30 16.88 -19.62
C GLN A 120 0.36 17.43 -20.90
N THR A 121 -0.40 17.58 -21.97
CA THR A 121 0.11 18.07 -23.25
C THR A 121 0.59 19.54 -23.15
N ALA A 122 -0.19 20.40 -22.48
CA ALA A 122 0.17 21.80 -22.30
C ALA A 122 1.43 21.99 -21.44
N LEU A 123 1.60 21.21 -20.38
CA LEU A 123 2.79 21.21 -19.53
C LEU A 123 4.01 20.65 -20.28
N ALA A 124 3.85 19.57 -21.05
CA ALA A 124 4.94 19.00 -21.84
C ALA A 124 5.44 19.94 -22.93
N GLN A 125 4.54 20.70 -23.61
CA GLN A 125 4.89 21.72 -24.61
C GLN A 125 5.76 22.86 -24.03
N ARG A 126 5.71 23.05 -22.70
CA ARG A 126 6.52 24.04 -21.97
C ARG A 126 7.79 23.45 -21.38
N ASN A 127 8.19 22.23 -21.81
CA ASN A 127 9.40 21.52 -21.38
C ASN A 127 9.47 21.26 -19.87
N ILE A 128 8.31 21.09 -19.21
CA ILE A 128 8.29 20.79 -17.75
C ILE A 128 9.07 19.51 -17.41
N LEU A 129 9.11 18.54 -18.33
CA LEU A 129 9.83 17.30 -18.15
C LEU A 129 11.31 17.52 -17.83
N ASP A 130 11.96 18.52 -18.44
CA ASP A 130 13.37 18.85 -18.19
C ASP A 130 13.58 19.34 -16.76
N HIS A 131 12.68 20.17 -16.26
CA HIS A 131 12.74 20.68 -14.88
C HIS A 131 12.45 19.58 -13.86
N LEU A 132 11.51 18.70 -14.17
CA LEU A 132 11.20 17.55 -13.30
C LEU A 132 12.35 16.53 -13.26
N LEU A 133 12.99 16.24 -14.39
CA LEU A 133 14.17 15.38 -14.45
C LEU A 133 15.37 16.01 -13.73
N LEU A 134 15.57 17.31 -13.87
CA LEU A 134 16.62 18.03 -13.13
C LEU A 134 16.41 17.90 -11.62
N LEU A 135 15.18 18.09 -11.12
CA LEU A 135 14.85 18.01 -9.70
C LEU A 135 14.85 16.57 -9.16
N GLY A 136 14.25 15.63 -9.91
CA GLY A 136 14.01 14.27 -9.44
C GLY A 136 15.18 13.31 -9.68
N VAL A 137 16.01 13.57 -10.71
CA VAL A 137 17.02 12.60 -11.16
C VAL A 137 18.43 13.16 -11.09
N GLU A 138 18.68 14.37 -11.59
CA GLU A 138 20.02 14.93 -11.68
C GLU A 138 20.48 15.56 -10.34
N SER A 139 19.55 16.15 -9.56
CA SER A 139 19.86 16.86 -8.31
C SER A 139 19.96 15.91 -7.11
N GLN A 140 21.07 15.16 -7.01
CA GLN A 140 21.33 14.26 -5.89
C GLN A 140 21.32 14.96 -4.51
N TRP A 141 21.58 16.27 -4.48
CA TRP A 141 21.61 17.11 -3.27
C TRP A 141 20.25 17.71 -2.91
N ALA A 142 19.22 17.50 -3.76
CA ALA A 142 17.88 17.94 -3.43
C ALA A 142 17.31 17.07 -2.29
N PRO A 143 16.52 17.67 -1.38
CA PRO A 143 15.82 16.92 -0.34
C PRO A 143 14.98 15.76 -0.92
N VAL A 144 14.93 14.64 -0.23
CA VAL A 144 14.23 13.41 -0.69
C VAL A 144 12.78 13.71 -1.05
N ALA A 145 12.06 14.47 -0.23
CA ALA A 145 10.68 14.85 -0.49
C ALA A 145 10.50 15.56 -1.85
N LEU A 146 11.45 16.45 -2.21
CA LEU A 146 11.42 17.16 -3.49
C LEU A 146 11.65 16.20 -4.66
N ARG A 147 12.65 15.30 -4.54
CA ARG A 147 12.93 14.29 -5.56
C ARG A 147 11.76 13.34 -5.76
N CYS A 148 11.18 12.84 -4.67
CA CYS A 148 10.00 11.96 -4.73
C CYS A 148 8.81 12.63 -5.40
N THR A 149 8.50 13.89 -5.07
CA THR A 149 7.38 14.61 -5.68
C THR A 149 7.64 14.87 -7.17
N ALA A 150 8.87 15.24 -7.56
CA ALA A 150 9.24 15.41 -8.95
C ALA A 150 9.11 14.10 -9.75
N LEU A 151 9.57 12.95 -9.22
CA LEU A 151 9.40 11.63 -9.83
C LEU A 151 7.91 11.25 -10.00
N ARG A 152 7.08 11.51 -9.00
CA ARG A 152 5.62 11.30 -9.11
C ARG A 152 4.99 12.17 -10.19
N CYS A 153 5.42 13.44 -10.31
CA CYS A 153 4.99 14.32 -11.39
C CYS A 153 5.41 13.80 -12.77
N ILE A 154 6.62 13.25 -12.93
CA ILE A 154 7.06 12.61 -14.18
C ILE A 154 6.13 11.46 -14.55
N GLY A 155 5.88 10.52 -13.63
CA GLY A 155 4.97 9.41 -13.86
C GLY A 155 3.57 9.89 -14.27
N SER A 156 2.99 10.84 -13.53
CA SER A 156 1.67 11.39 -13.83
C SER A 156 1.61 12.15 -15.15
N LEU A 157 2.71 12.79 -15.55
CA LEU A 157 2.83 13.54 -16.83
C LEU A 157 2.77 12.61 -18.04
N VAL A 158 3.38 11.42 -17.95
CA VAL A 158 3.45 10.48 -19.08
C VAL A 158 2.29 9.49 -19.12
N LEU A 159 1.58 9.29 -18.02
CA LEU A 159 0.54 8.27 -17.86
C LEU A 159 -0.54 8.37 -18.95
N ARG A 160 -0.62 7.36 -19.82
CA ARG A 160 -1.59 7.25 -20.93
C ARG A 160 -1.53 8.39 -21.97
N ASN A 161 -0.40 9.07 -22.07
CA ASN A 161 -0.19 10.12 -23.08
C ASN A 161 0.95 9.70 -24.01
N PRO A 162 0.66 9.22 -25.25
CA PRO A 162 1.67 8.68 -26.15
C PRO A 162 2.82 9.64 -26.46
N GLN A 163 2.52 10.93 -26.68
CA GLN A 163 3.56 11.94 -27.00
C GLN A 163 4.53 12.15 -25.83
N ASN A 164 4.02 12.17 -24.60
CA ASN A 164 4.83 12.33 -23.41
C ASN A 164 5.63 11.06 -23.08
N LEU A 165 5.07 9.87 -23.39
CA LEU A 165 5.77 8.59 -23.28
C LEU A 165 6.98 8.53 -24.23
N ASP A 166 6.79 8.91 -25.50
CA ASP A 166 7.87 8.99 -26.49
C ASP A 166 8.93 10.03 -26.10
N SER A 167 8.47 11.17 -25.56
CA SER A 167 9.37 12.22 -25.06
C SER A 167 10.26 11.70 -23.91
N LEU A 168 9.69 11.00 -22.92
CA LEU A 168 10.48 10.42 -21.82
C LEU A 168 11.44 9.34 -22.32
N ALA A 169 10.98 8.45 -23.23
CA ALA A 169 11.81 7.38 -23.79
C ALA A 169 13.05 7.88 -24.53
N SER A 170 12.94 9.05 -25.19
CA SER A 170 14.03 9.67 -25.95
C SER A 170 14.90 10.63 -25.16
N LYS A 171 14.49 10.96 -23.91
CA LYS A 171 15.16 12.00 -23.11
C LYS A 171 16.49 11.52 -22.57
N GLN A 172 17.46 12.42 -22.59
CA GLN A 172 18.80 12.24 -22.00
C GLN A 172 18.95 13.14 -20.79
N VAL A 173 19.68 12.68 -19.77
CA VAL A 173 19.98 13.39 -18.52
C VAL A 173 21.47 13.33 -18.21
N GLY A 174 21.96 14.29 -17.44
CA GLY A 174 23.37 14.41 -17.09
C GLY A 174 24.11 15.44 -17.93
N GLU A 175 25.38 15.66 -17.62
CA GLU A 175 26.31 16.56 -18.34
C GLU A 175 27.40 15.75 -19.00
N GLU A 176 27.91 16.22 -20.16
CA GLU A 176 29.03 15.55 -20.81
C GLU A 176 30.26 15.46 -19.88
N PRO A 177 30.93 14.29 -19.77
CA PRO A 177 30.79 13.10 -20.61
C PRO A 177 29.75 12.06 -20.11
N HIS A 178 29.01 12.31 -19.05
CA HIS A 178 28.13 11.33 -18.36
C HIS A 178 26.66 11.47 -18.74
N VAL A 179 26.36 11.66 -20.01
CA VAL A 179 24.99 11.72 -20.50
C VAL A 179 24.42 10.31 -20.65
N GLN A 180 23.24 10.07 -20.06
CA GLN A 180 22.58 8.76 -20.14
C GLN A 180 21.05 8.91 -20.39
N PRO A 181 20.38 7.89 -20.93
CA PRO A 181 18.92 7.89 -21.07
C PRO A 181 18.23 8.11 -19.72
N ALA A 182 17.16 8.91 -19.69
CA ALA A 182 16.43 9.23 -18.48
C ALA A 182 15.92 7.98 -17.75
N LEU A 183 15.42 6.97 -18.50
CA LEU A 183 14.95 5.71 -17.91
C LEU A 183 16.09 4.92 -17.25
N ASN A 184 17.34 4.97 -17.79
CA ASN A 184 18.49 4.34 -17.14
C ASN A 184 18.82 5.04 -15.82
N ALA A 185 18.80 6.36 -15.80
CA ALA A 185 19.05 7.13 -14.58
C ALA A 185 18.00 6.88 -13.50
N ILE A 186 16.71 6.78 -13.87
CA ILE A 186 15.64 6.45 -12.94
C ILE A 186 15.79 5.01 -12.41
N LEU A 187 16.17 4.05 -13.28
CA LEU A 187 16.48 2.69 -12.82
C LEU A 187 17.64 2.68 -11.82
N ALA A 188 18.70 3.47 -12.09
CA ALA A 188 19.84 3.57 -11.17
C ALA A 188 19.44 4.11 -9.79
N ILE A 189 18.48 5.05 -9.71
CA ILE A 189 17.90 5.51 -8.44
C ILE A 189 17.20 4.35 -7.75
N ILE A 190 16.32 3.61 -8.44
CA ILE A 190 15.60 2.45 -7.88
C ILE A 190 16.58 1.45 -7.26
N LEU A 191 17.64 1.11 -7.97
CA LEU A 191 18.56 0.07 -7.55
C LEU A 191 19.51 0.50 -6.41
N ARG A 192 19.79 1.80 -6.25
CA ARG A 192 20.81 2.31 -5.32
C ARG A 192 20.27 3.04 -4.09
N THR A 193 19.03 3.55 -4.14
CA THR A 193 18.48 4.33 -3.01
C THR A 193 18.31 3.46 -1.77
N SER A 194 18.61 3.99 -0.60
CA SER A 194 18.29 3.38 0.70
C SER A 194 16.91 3.79 1.21
N VAL A 195 16.27 4.79 0.56
CA VAL A 195 15.01 5.38 1.02
C VAL A 195 13.83 4.73 0.32
N ALA A 196 12.96 4.07 1.08
CA ALA A 196 11.79 3.37 0.56
C ALA A 196 10.82 4.30 -0.21
N GLN A 197 10.64 5.54 0.23
CA GLN A 197 9.77 6.51 -0.43
C GLN A 197 10.32 6.92 -1.80
N GLU A 198 11.64 7.05 -1.95
CA GLU A 198 12.29 7.37 -3.22
C GLU A 198 12.19 6.18 -4.19
N PHE A 199 12.39 4.95 -3.70
CA PHE A 199 12.13 3.74 -4.48
C PHE A 199 10.70 3.73 -5.03
N VAL A 200 9.70 3.92 -4.17
CA VAL A 200 8.28 3.93 -4.56
C VAL A 200 7.98 5.02 -5.60
N ALA A 201 8.54 6.22 -5.42
CA ALA A 201 8.33 7.32 -6.36
C ALA A 201 8.98 7.06 -7.74
N ALA A 202 10.17 6.46 -7.77
CA ALA A 202 10.85 6.10 -9.00
C ALA A 202 10.19 4.89 -9.69
N ASP A 203 9.76 3.88 -8.94
CA ASP A 203 9.00 2.73 -9.46
C ASP A 203 7.66 3.15 -10.07
N TYR A 204 7.01 4.16 -9.49
CA TYR A 204 5.79 4.77 -10.04
C TYR A 204 5.99 5.33 -11.46
N VAL A 205 7.18 5.84 -11.80
CA VAL A 205 7.48 6.27 -13.17
C VAL A 205 7.41 5.09 -14.14
N PHE A 206 8.01 3.95 -13.81
CA PHE A 206 7.95 2.74 -14.65
C PHE A 206 6.53 2.17 -14.73
N LYS A 207 5.79 2.18 -13.63
CA LYS A 207 4.37 1.81 -13.63
C LYS A 207 3.59 2.64 -14.64
N CYS A 208 3.73 3.97 -14.60
CA CYS A 208 3.04 4.89 -15.51
C CYS A 208 3.54 4.78 -16.95
N PHE A 209 4.85 4.56 -17.15
CA PHE A 209 5.45 4.40 -18.48
C PHE A 209 4.97 3.13 -19.18
N CYS A 210 4.85 2.02 -18.45
CA CYS A 210 4.44 0.73 -19.00
C CYS A 210 2.90 0.59 -19.11
N GLU A 211 2.12 1.36 -18.33
CA GLU A 211 0.65 1.26 -18.34
C GLU A 211 0.08 1.64 -19.71
N THR A 212 -0.60 0.70 -20.35
CA THR A 212 -1.18 0.85 -21.72
C THR A 212 -0.17 1.25 -22.80
N ASN A 213 1.12 0.95 -22.61
CA ASN A 213 2.21 1.24 -23.54
C ASN A 213 2.96 -0.03 -23.97
N PRO A 214 2.37 -0.90 -24.80
CA PRO A 214 3.00 -2.16 -25.20
C PRO A 214 4.31 -1.93 -25.99
N ASN A 215 4.44 -0.84 -26.72
CA ASN A 215 5.67 -0.51 -27.45
C ASN A 215 6.80 -0.13 -26.49
N GLY A 216 6.52 0.66 -25.47
CA GLY A 216 7.50 0.99 -24.41
C GLY A 216 7.93 -0.24 -23.63
N GLN A 217 6.98 -1.12 -23.27
CA GLN A 217 7.28 -2.41 -22.63
C GLN A 217 8.20 -3.28 -23.55
N ALA A 218 7.88 -3.40 -24.84
CA ALA A 218 8.67 -4.16 -25.80
C ALA A 218 10.07 -3.56 -25.98
N LEU A 219 10.19 -2.22 -26.00
CA LEU A 219 11.47 -1.53 -26.05
C LEU A 219 12.33 -1.91 -24.83
N LEU A 220 11.82 -1.76 -23.61
CA LEU A 220 12.54 -2.14 -22.39
C LEU A 220 12.89 -3.60 -22.35
N ALA A 221 11.92 -4.49 -22.64
CA ALA A 221 12.13 -5.93 -22.68
C ALA A 221 13.19 -6.34 -23.73
N SER A 222 13.32 -5.59 -24.81
CA SER A 222 14.31 -5.87 -25.86
C SER A 222 15.75 -5.65 -25.44
N THR A 223 15.98 -4.83 -24.43
CA THR A 223 17.32 -4.55 -23.88
C THR A 223 17.76 -5.55 -22.84
N ILE A 224 16.83 -6.39 -22.32
CA ILE A 224 17.13 -7.39 -21.29
C ILE A 224 17.81 -8.59 -21.99
N ALA A 225 19.13 -8.61 -21.96
CA ALA A 225 19.95 -9.70 -22.52
C ALA A 225 21.22 -9.89 -21.66
N PRO A 226 21.70 -11.13 -21.49
CA PRO A 226 22.98 -11.37 -20.85
C PRO A 226 24.11 -10.68 -21.63
N HIS A 227 24.96 -9.94 -20.92
CA HIS A 227 26.11 -9.29 -21.56
C HIS A 227 27.23 -10.33 -21.80
N PRO A 228 27.82 -10.45 -23.00
CA PRO A 228 28.79 -11.48 -23.32
C PRO A 228 30.13 -11.38 -22.56
N ASN A 229 30.37 -10.38 -21.71
CA ASN A 229 31.65 -10.10 -21.06
C ASN A 229 31.60 -10.10 -19.52
N GLN A 230 30.72 -10.87 -18.86
CA GLN A 230 30.64 -10.91 -17.38
C GLN A 230 31.80 -11.64 -16.68
N GLY A 231 32.91 -11.99 -17.37
CA GLY A 231 34.00 -12.76 -16.78
C GLY A 231 35.07 -12.00 -15.98
N THR A 232 35.21 -10.67 -16.12
CA THR A 232 36.30 -9.91 -15.48
C THR A 232 35.99 -8.42 -15.35
N ALA A 233 35.14 -8.01 -14.44
CA ALA A 233 35.11 -6.60 -14.04
C ALA A 233 34.65 -6.47 -12.59
N ILE A 234 35.54 -6.74 -11.66
CA ILE A 234 35.59 -6.12 -10.36
C ILE A 234 36.38 -4.84 -10.60
N ASP A 235 35.69 -3.75 -10.77
CA ASP A 235 36.04 -2.38 -10.38
C ASP A 235 35.34 -1.35 -11.29
N GLY A 236 34.66 -0.42 -10.64
CA GLY A 236 34.24 0.84 -11.26
C GLY A 236 32.82 0.83 -11.81
N ALA A 237 31.93 1.52 -11.11
CA ALA A 237 30.62 1.95 -11.58
C ALA A 237 30.73 2.59 -12.97
N SER A 238 30.60 1.80 -14.05
CA SER A 238 30.49 2.34 -15.39
C SER A 238 29.05 2.83 -15.60
N SER A 239 28.88 4.13 -15.72
CA SER A 239 27.60 4.82 -16.01
C SER A 239 26.99 4.45 -17.38
N ASP A 240 27.63 3.59 -18.14
CA ASP A 240 27.29 3.28 -19.54
C ASP A 240 26.57 1.94 -19.73
N MET A 241 26.08 1.31 -18.64
CA MET A 241 25.42 0.01 -18.79
C MET A 241 24.01 0.17 -19.38
N PRO A 242 23.63 -0.60 -20.42
CA PRO A 242 22.28 -0.58 -20.98
C PRO A 242 21.24 -0.93 -19.92
N PHE A 243 20.05 -0.33 -20.02
CA PHE A 243 18.92 -0.53 -19.11
C PHE A 243 18.70 -2.00 -18.72
N GLY A 244 18.54 -2.87 -19.73
CA GLY A 244 18.22 -4.27 -19.50
C GLY A 244 19.36 -5.04 -18.87
N SER A 245 20.61 -4.69 -19.14
CA SER A 245 21.78 -5.32 -18.52
C SER A 245 21.88 -4.95 -17.04
N ALA A 246 21.63 -3.68 -16.67
CA ALA A 246 21.60 -3.22 -15.28
C ALA A 246 20.45 -3.91 -14.50
N LEU A 247 19.27 -4.00 -15.11
CA LEU A 247 18.13 -4.69 -14.53
C LEU A 247 18.41 -6.19 -14.31
N LEU A 248 18.96 -6.85 -15.33
CA LEU A 248 19.30 -8.27 -15.26
C LEU A 248 20.38 -8.55 -14.22
N GLN A 249 21.42 -7.71 -14.16
CA GLN A 249 22.46 -7.82 -13.14
C GLN A 249 21.88 -7.74 -11.73
N ALA A 250 20.99 -6.77 -11.46
CA ALA A 250 20.34 -6.64 -10.15
C ALA A 250 19.47 -7.87 -9.80
N LEU A 251 18.76 -8.44 -10.79
CA LEU A 251 17.97 -9.66 -10.60
C LEU A 251 18.82 -10.90 -10.27
N VAL A 252 20.09 -10.93 -10.73
CA VAL A 252 20.99 -12.10 -10.61
C VAL A 252 21.96 -11.96 -9.42
N SER A 253 22.28 -10.72 -9.00
CA SER A 253 23.33 -10.42 -8.00
C SER A 253 23.07 -10.96 -6.59
N SER A 254 21.89 -11.50 -6.32
CA SER A 254 21.51 -12.00 -4.99
C SER A 254 22.37 -13.19 -4.49
N ASP A 255 23.13 -13.87 -5.38
CA ASP A 255 23.88 -15.07 -5.01
C ASP A 255 25.23 -14.81 -4.33
N VAL A 256 25.86 -13.65 -4.56
CA VAL A 256 27.28 -13.45 -4.20
C VAL A 256 27.49 -12.46 -3.05
N ASN A 257 26.66 -11.45 -2.91
CA ASN A 257 26.83 -10.36 -1.93
C ASN A 257 25.58 -10.02 -1.11
N GLY A 258 24.50 -10.78 -1.21
CA GLY A 258 23.34 -10.63 -0.32
C GLY A 258 22.47 -9.39 -0.58
N ASP A 259 22.59 -8.70 -1.73
CA ASP A 259 21.75 -7.55 -2.04
C ASP A 259 20.35 -7.98 -2.52
N MET A 260 19.60 -8.58 -1.60
CA MET A 260 18.22 -9.00 -1.83
C MET A 260 17.29 -7.81 -2.14
N GLU A 261 17.65 -6.64 -1.65
CA GLU A 261 16.85 -5.42 -1.85
C GLU A 261 16.94 -4.95 -3.29
N ALA A 262 18.12 -4.97 -3.91
CA ALA A 262 18.27 -4.67 -5.33
C ALA A 262 17.50 -5.67 -6.21
N CYS A 263 17.55 -6.97 -5.90
CA CYS A 263 16.77 -8.00 -6.59
C CYS A 263 15.26 -7.75 -6.46
N CYS A 264 14.78 -7.41 -5.28
CA CYS A 264 13.40 -7.07 -5.01
C CYS A 264 12.95 -5.86 -5.85
N ARG A 265 13.71 -4.79 -5.85
CA ARG A 265 13.43 -3.56 -6.59
C ARG A 265 13.45 -3.78 -8.10
N ALA A 266 14.42 -4.51 -8.60
CA ALA A 266 14.49 -4.95 -10.00
C ALA A 266 13.26 -5.80 -10.37
N SER A 267 12.79 -6.67 -9.48
CA SER A 267 11.57 -7.47 -9.65
C SER A 267 10.32 -6.61 -9.77
N SER A 268 10.24 -5.49 -9.04
CA SER A 268 9.13 -4.54 -9.19
C SER A 268 9.12 -3.91 -10.58
N VAL A 269 10.26 -3.41 -11.07
CA VAL A 269 10.38 -2.85 -12.42
C VAL A 269 10.03 -3.88 -13.49
N LEU A 270 10.55 -5.11 -13.37
CA LEU A 270 10.24 -6.18 -14.31
C LEU A 270 8.74 -6.50 -14.33
N THR A 271 8.06 -6.44 -13.17
CA THR A 271 6.60 -6.62 -13.09
C THR A 271 5.87 -5.65 -14.01
N HIS A 272 6.25 -4.37 -14.05
CA HIS A 272 5.61 -3.39 -14.92
C HIS A 272 5.90 -3.66 -16.40
N ILE A 273 7.10 -4.13 -16.74
CA ILE A 273 7.51 -4.43 -18.12
C ILE A 273 6.70 -5.60 -18.71
N ILE A 274 6.42 -6.62 -17.91
CA ILE A 274 5.72 -7.84 -18.41
C ILE A 274 4.21 -7.82 -18.18
N LYS A 275 3.69 -6.86 -17.40
CA LYS A 275 2.27 -6.80 -17.06
C LYS A 275 1.41 -6.67 -18.31
N ASP A 276 0.39 -7.53 -18.42
CA ASP A 276 -0.62 -7.54 -19.50
C ASP A 276 -0.01 -7.61 -20.92
N ASN A 277 1.23 -8.13 -21.06
CA ASN A 277 1.95 -8.22 -22.33
C ASN A 277 2.59 -9.61 -22.51
N LEU A 278 1.88 -10.49 -23.20
CA LEU A 278 2.32 -11.87 -23.43
C LEU A 278 3.66 -11.95 -24.18
N GLN A 279 3.89 -11.07 -25.17
CA GLN A 279 5.13 -11.05 -25.93
C GLN A 279 6.35 -10.72 -25.04
N CYS A 280 6.19 -9.76 -24.12
CA CYS A 280 7.23 -9.44 -23.16
C CYS A 280 7.47 -10.58 -22.16
N LYS A 281 6.40 -11.26 -21.69
CA LYS A 281 6.50 -12.43 -20.82
C LYS A 281 7.29 -13.56 -21.48
N ASP A 282 6.93 -13.92 -22.72
CA ASP A 282 7.62 -14.97 -23.48
C ASP A 282 9.07 -14.60 -23.82
N ARG A 283 9.33 -13.32 -24.16
CA ARG A 283 10.69 -12.85 -24.45
C ARG A 283 11.61 -12.98 -23.23
N VAL A 284 11.14 -12.49 -22.08
CA VAL A 284 11.92 -12.54 -20.83
C VAL A 284 12.09 -13.98 -20.34
N LEU A 285 11.13 -14.87 -20.62
CA LEU A 285 11.20 -16.29 -20.29
C LEU A 285 12.33 -17.02 -21.03
N GLN A 286 12.70 -16.56 -22.24
CA GLN A 286 13.77 -17.15 -23.04
C GLN A 286 15.17 -16.80 -22.52
N ILE A 287 15.30 -15.92 -21.53
CA ILE A 287 16.59 -15.54 -20.97
C ILE A 287 17.16 -16.71 -20.18
N GLN A 288 18.33 -17.19 -20.62
CA GLN A 288 19.11 -18.26 -19.99
C GLN A 288 20.31 -17.64 -19.26
N LEU A 289 20.53 -18.02 -18.03
CA LEU A 289 21.60 -17.56 -17.16
C LEU A 289 22.61 -18.69 -16.95
N GLU A 290 23.87 -18.35 -16.82
CA GLU A 290 24.88 -19.33 -16.40
C GLU A 290 24.69 -19.66 -14.91
N THR A 291 24.78 -20.94 -14.56
CA THR A 291 24.70 -21.35 -13.15
C THR A 291 26.00 -20.98 -12.43
N PRO A 292 25.93 -20.57 -11.13
CA PRO A 292 27.13 -20.15 -10.37
C PRO A 292 28.20 -21.24 -10.19
N THR A 293 27.83 -22.49 -10.41
CA THR A 293 28.79 -23.63 -10.33
C THR A 293 29.43 -23.89 -11.68
N PRO A 294 30.74 -23.53 -11.87
CA PRO A 294 31.40 -23.58 -13.18
C PRO A 294 31.61 -24.98 -13.76
N SER A 295 31.23 -26.05 -13.04
CA SER A 295 31.67 -27.42 -13.40
C SER A 295 30.83 -28.08 -14.48
N LEU A 296 29.66 -27.55 -14.90
CA LEU A 296 28.77 -28.29 -15.82
C LEU A 296 28.24 -27.51 -17.03
N GLY A 297 28.45 -26.19 -17.13
CA GLY A 297 27.95 -25.41 -18.29
C GLY A 297 26.43 -25.46 -18.48
N HIS A 298 25.68 -25.75 -17.42
CA HIS A 298 24.22 -25.73 -17.46
C HIS A 298 23.73 -24.31 -17.35
N THR A 299 22.78 -23.95 -18.19
CA THR A 299 22.04 -22.69 -18.10
C THR A 299 20.74 -22.93 -17.38
N GLU A 300 20.26 -21.91 -16.64
CA GLU A 300 18.96 -21.93 -16.00
C GLU A 300 18.10 -20.77 -16.50
N PRO A 301 16.76 -20.93 -16.63
CA PRO A 301 15.85 -19.85 -16.95
C PRO A 301 15.84 -18.75 -15.87
N LEU A 302 15.71 -17.49 -16.29
CA LEU A 302 15.59 -16.35 -15.35
C LEU A 302 14.46 -16.56 -14.32
N LEU A 303 13.33 -17.16 -14.73
CA LEU A 303 12.21 -17.48 -13.83
C LEU A 303 12.64 -18.38 -12.66
N HIS A 304 13.49 -19.38 -12.91
CA HIS A 304 14.00 -20.26 -11.86
C HIS A 304 14.92 -19.49 -10.91
N ARG A 305 15.76 -18.60 -11.41
CA ARG A 305 16.63 -17.75 -10.60
C ARG A 305 15.81 -16.86 -9.66
N ILE A 306 14.71 -16.28 -10.12
CA ILE A 306 13.81 -15.45 -9.30
C ILE A 306 13.18 -16.26 -8.17
N VAL A 307 12.78 -17.52 -8.41
CA VAL A 307 12.26 -18.40 -7.33
C VAL A 307 13.38 -18.75 -6.34
N THR A 308 14.61 -18.92 -6.81
CA THR A 308 15.77 -19.15 -5.93
C THR A 308 16.02 -17.91 -5.05
N CYS A 309 15.95 -16.69 -5.61
CA CYS A 309 16.04 -15.44 -4.84
C CYS A 309 14.94 -15.34 -3.76
N LEU A 310 13.71 -15.72 -4.10
CA LEU A 310 12.61 -15.80 -3.12
C LEU A 310 12.95 -16.74 -1.96
N SER A 311 13.66 -17.84 -2.20
CA SER A 311 14.08 -18.77 -1.14
C SER A 311 15.17 -18.20 -0.24
N PHE A 312 16.11 -17.44 -0.77
CA PHE A 312 17.14 -16.76 0.02
C PHE A 312 16.54 -15.65 0.90
N ALA A 313 15.56 -14.89 0.39
CA ALA A 313 14.82 -13.90 1.19
C ALA A 313 14.20 -14.51 2.45
N ALA A 314 13.68 -15.74 2.36
CA ALA A 314 13.09 -16.43 3.50
C ALA A 314 14.13 -16.89 4.56
N LEU A 315 15.37 -17.14 4.14
CA LEU A 315 16.45 -17.52 5.06
C LEU A 315 17.01 -16.29 5.80
N ALA A 316 17.14 -15.17 5.12
CA ALA A 316 17.65 -13.92 5.69
C ALA A 316 16.74 -13.37 6.81
N GLU A 317 15.42 -13.55 6.70
CA GLU A 317 14.45 -13.16 7.74
C GLU A 317 14.52 -14.04 9.01
N GLY A 318 15.13 -15.25 8.95
CA GLY A 318 15.22 -16.19 10.08
C GLY A 318 16.40 -15.97 11.03
N GLU A 319 17.41 -15.22 10.64
CA GLU A 319 18.67 -15.07 11.39
C GLU A 319 18.80 -13.75 12.18
N ASN A 320 17.93 -12.76 11.94
CA ASN A 320 18.04 -11.43 12.55
C ASN A 320 17.04 -11.19 13.68
N ASP A 321 17.54 -10.58 14.76
CA ASP A 321 16.80 -10.16 15.95
C ASP A 321 15.60 -9.25 15.67
N GLN A 322 14.63 -9.23 16.59
CA GLN A 322 13.29 -8.62 16.52
C GLN A 322 13.21 -7.16 16.05
N SER A 323 14.29 -6.41 15.96
CA SER A 323 14.31 -5.01 15.50
C SER A 323 14.42 -4.84 13.99
N SER A 324 14.93 -5.84 13.25
CA SER A 324 15.08 -5.81 11.79
C SER A 324 13.90 -6.47 11.02
N GLN A 325 12.90 -7.00 11.73
CA GLN A 325 11.75 -7.67 11.11
C GLN A 325 10.84 -6.75 10.27
N LEU A 326 10.89 -5.44 10.46
CA LEU A 326 10.07 -4.49 9.71
C LEU A 326 10.65 -4.16 8.33
N GLU A 327 11.98 -4.13 8.18
CA GLU A 327 12.62 -3.69 6.94
C GLU A 327 12.62 -4.75 5.83
N GLY A 328 12.71 -6.05 6.17
CA GLY A 328 12.69 -7.16 5.20
C GLY A 328 11.31 -7.63 4.74
N SER A 329 10.25 -7.21 5.39
CA SER A 329 8.90 -7.80 5.27
C SER A 329 8.22 -7.57 3.91
N TYR A 330 8.73 -6.70 3.03
CA TYR A 330 8.16 -6.43 1.71
C TYR A 330 8.82 -7.19 0.55
N ILE A 331 9.99 -7.77 0.75
CA ILE A 331 10.79 -8.42 -0.31
C ILE A 331 10.03 -9.60 -0.92
N GLN A 332 9.56 -10.54 -0.09
CA GLN A 332 8.83 -11.71 -0.57
C GLN A 332 7.51 -11.34 -1.28
N PRO A 333 6.66 -10.44 -0.75
CA PRO A 333 5.47 -9.96 -1.46
C PRO A 333 5.75 -9.38 -2.84
N VAL A 334 6.84 -8.60 -3.02
CA VAL A 334 7.20 -8.02 -4.33
C VAL A 334 7.56 -9.12 -5.34
N ILE A 335 8.41 -10.06 -4.93
CA ILE A 335 8.81 -11.16 -5.82
C ILE A 335 7.62 -12.07 -6.15
N LEU A 336 6.75 -12.35 -5.18
CA LEU A 336 5.51 -13.10 -5.42
C LEU A 336 4.55 -12.37 -6.37
N ARG A 337 4.46 -11.03 -6.28
CA ARG A 337 3.70 -10.21 -7.24
C ARG A 337 4.24 -10.38 -8.66
N LEU A 338 5.57 -10.37 -8.84
CA LEU A 338 6.19 -10.64 -10.13
C LEU A 338 5.79 -12.01 -10.66
N LEU A 339 5.91 -13.07 -9.85
CA LEU A 339 5.53 -14.42 -10.24
C LEU A 339 4.04 -14.52 -10.63
N ILE A 340 3.14 -13.96 -9.84
CA ILE A 340 1.70 -13.91 -10.14
C ILE A 340 1.46 -13.23 -11.49
N THR A 341 2.08 -12.05 -11.70
CA THR A 341 1.92 -11.29 -12.94
C THR A 341 2.47 -12.04 -14.14
N TRP A 342 3.56 -12.77 -13.98
CA TRP A 342 4.17 -13.55 -15.06
C TRP A 342 3.33 -14.78 -15.43
N LEU A 343 2.87 -15.53 -14.41
CA LEU A 343 2.12 -16.78 -14.61
C LEU A 343 0.67 -16.52 -15.06
N ALA A 344 0.08 -15.35 -14.73
CA ALA A 344 -1.25 -14.99 -15.19
C ALA A 344 -1.29 -14.98 -16.73
N ASP A 345 -2.23 -15.72 -17.30
CA ASP A 345 -2.47 -15.83 -18.75
C ASP A 345 -1.22 -16.22 -19.59
N CYS A 346 -0.23 -16.94 -18.98
CA CYS A 346 1.01 -17.35 -19.65
C CYS A 346 1.34 -18.84 -19.38
N ALA A 347 0.85 -19.72 -20.23
CA ALA A 347 1.07 -21.16 -20.11
C ALA A 347 2.56 -21.55 -20.20
N ASN A 348 3.36 -20.82 -21.00
CA ASN A 348 4.79 -21.09 -21.15
C ASN A 348 5.54 -20.84 -19.84
N ALA A 349 5.21 -19.78 -19.10
CA ALA A 349 5.81 -19.49 -17.80
C ALA A 349 5.41 -20.54 -16.75
N VAL A 350 4.15 -21.00 -16.77
CA VAL A 350 3.69 -22.11 -15.91
C VAL A 350 4.44 -23.39 -16.20
N ASN A 351 4.59 -23.76 -17.47
CA ASN A 351 5.35 -24.97 -17.85
C ASN A 351 6.79 -24.87 -17.37
N CYS A 352 7.46 -23.74 -17.60
CA CYS A 352 8.83 -23.51 -17.15
C CYS A 352 8.96 -23.66 -15.62
N LEU A 353 8.05 -23.05 -14.84
CA LEU A 353 8.06 -23.16 -13.38
C LEU A 353 7.90 -24.62 -12.91
N LEU A 354 7.01 -25.38 -13.57
CA LEU A 354 6.71 -26.78 -13.23
C LEU A 354 7.79 -27.76 -13.69
N GLU A 355 8.77 -27.36 -14.50
CA GLU A 355 9.96 -28.16 -14.83
C GLU A 355 10.79 -28.47 -13.59
N SER A 356 10.80 -27.58 -12.60
CA SER A 356 11.52 -27.75 -11.35
C SER A 356 10.58 -28.15 -10.20
N ALA A 357 10.60 -29.43 -9.84
CA ALA A 357 9.86 -29.91 -8.67
C ALA A 357 10.32 -29.26 -7.35
N VAL A 358 11.56 -28.80 -7.27
CA VAL A 358 12.10 -28.10 -6.09
C VAL A 358 11.40 -26.76 -5.90
N HIS A 359 11.24 -25.98 -6.96
CA HIS A 359 10.57 -24.69 -6.92
C HIS A 359 9.10 -24.81 -6.55
N LEU A 360 8.39 -25.78 -7.15
CA LEU A 360 6.99 -26.05 -6.79
C LEU A 360 6.85 -26.43 -5.31
N ASN A 361 7.70 -27.34 -4.81
CA ASN A 361 7.68 -27.75 -3.41
C ASN A 361 7.96 -26.56 -2.46
N TYR A 362 8.87 -25.69 -2.83
CA TYR A 362 9.17 -24.49 -2.04
C TYR A 362 7.97 -23.54 -1.97
N ILE A 363 7.29 -23.28 -3.09
CA ILE A 363 6.08 -22.42 -3.09
C ILE A 363 4.95 -23.08 -2.28
N ILE A 364 4.83 -24.42 -2.31
CA ILE A 364 3.89 -25.15 -1.45
C ILE A 364 4.24 -24.95 0.04
N GLU A 365 5.54 -24.99 0.38
CA GLU A 365 6.00 -24.72 1.74
C GLU A 365 5.66 -23.31 2.20
N LEU A 366 5.87 -22.29 1.35
CA LEU A 366 5.48 -20.90 1.64
C LEU A 366 3.98 -20.79 1.95
N ALA A 367 3.12 -21.48 1.20
CA ALA A 367 1.68 -21.45 1.42
C ALA A 367 1.24 -22.23 2.66
N ALA A 368 1.96 -23.31 3.01
CA ALA A 368 1.60 -24.21 4.12
C ALA A 368 2.11 -23.74 5.49
N ASN A 369 3.34 -23.22 5.56
CA ASN A 369 4.07 -22.97 6.80
C ASN A 369 3.57 -21.70 7.51
N LYS A 370 3.21 -21.85 8.79
CA LYS A 370 2.67 -20.75 9.63
C LYS A 370 3.71 -19.70 10.04
N ARG A 371 5.01 -19.96 9.85
CA ARG A 371 6.05 -18.98 10.16
C ARG A 371 6.01 -17.76 9.22
N PHE A 372 5.48 -17.92 8.01
CA PHE A 372 5.32 -16.82 7.08
C PHE A 372 4.06 -16.01 7.37
N THR A 373 4.07 -14.73 7.00
CA THR A 373 2.94 -13.82 7.16
C THR A 373 1.72 -14.30 6.36
N GLY A 374 0.52 -13.91 6.76
CA GLY A 374 -0.72 -14.23 6.02
C GLY A 374 -0.69 -13.71 4.59
N CYS A 375 -0.03 -12.55 4.36
CA CYS A 375 0.20 -11.97 3.04
C CYS A 375 1.04 -12.89 2.14
N VAL A 376 2.21 -13.33 2.61
CA VAL A 376 3.12 -14.23 1.84
C VAL A 376 2.44 -15.56 1.56
N ARG A 377 1.79 -16.18 2.57
CA ARG A 377 1.07 -17.45 2.38
C ARG A 377 -0.04 -17.33 1.34
N GLY A 378 -0.80 -16.23 1.40
CA GLY A 378 -1.88 -15.97 0.45
C GLY A 378 -1.39 -15.75 -0.96
N LEU A 379 -0.34 -14.93 -1.16
CA LEU A 379 0.28 -14.71 -2.46
C LEU A 379 0.87 -16.01 -3.04
N ALA A 380 1.54 -16.84 -2.20
CA ALA A 380 2.03 -18.15 -2.60
C ALA A 380 0.89 -19.08 -3.04
N ALA A 381 -0.26 -19.04 -2.35
CA ALA A 381 -1.44 -19.79 -2.76
C ALA A 381 -1.99 -19.32 -4.12
N VAL A 382 -1.95 -18.00 -4.40
CA VAL A 382 -2.33 -17.48 -5.73
C VAL A 382 -1.35 -17.97 -6.82
N VAL A 383 -0.02 -17.99 -6.56
CA VAL A 383 0.97 -18.55 -7.49
C VAL A 383 0.67 -20.00 -7.81
N LEU A 384 0.40 -20.84 -6.79
CA LEU A 384 0.01 -22.24 -6.98
C LEU A 384 -1.29 -22.37 -7.79
N GLY A 385 -2.27 -21.53 -7.50
CA GLY A 385 -3.53 -21.49 -8.25
C GLY A 385 -3.34 -21.09 -9.70
N ALA A 386 -2.47 -20.12 -9.99
CA ALA A 386 -2.12 -19.74 -11.35
C ALA A 386 -1.45 -20.90 -12.11
N CYS A 387 -0.65 -21.73 -11.43
CA CYS A 387 -0.07 -22.96 -11.98
C CYS A 387 -1.13 -24.03 -12.29
N VAL A 388 -2.27 -24.04 -11.62
CA VAL A 388 -3.41 -24.92 -11.96
C VAL A 388 -4.22 -24.33 -13.12
N LEU A 389 -4.56 -23.05 -13.03
CA LEU A 389 -5.47 -22.36 -13.94
C LEU A 389 -4.90 -22.25 -15.36
N ASN A 390 -3.62 -21.85 -15.49
CA ASN A 390 -2.95 -21.59 -16.76
C ASN A 390 -2.08 -22.77 -17.25
N ASN A 391 -2.29 -23.97 -16.71
CA ASN A 391 -1.56 -25.15 -17.08
C ASN A 391 -2.05 -25.76 -18.38
N ALA A 392 -1.24 -25.70 -19.41
CA ALA A 392 -1.50 -26.33 -20.71
C ALA A 392 -0.81 -27.71 -20.88
N SER A 393 -0.04 -28.16 -19.88
CA SER A 393 0.70 -29.43 -19.96
C SER A 393 -0.25 -30.62 -19.95
N ARG A 394 0.02 -31.57 -20.86
CA ARG A 394 -0.64 -32.87 -20.90
C ARG A 394 0.25 -33.99 -20.34
N GLU A 395 1.41 -33.65 -19.85
CA GLU A 395 2.35 -34.62 -19.26
C GLU A 395 1.80 -35.14 -17.93
N LYS A 396 1.77 -36.46 -17.80
CA LYS A 396 1.30 -37.13 -16.60
C LYS A 396 2.19 -36.76 -15.41
N GLY A 397 1.63 -36.15 -14.38
CA GLY A 397 2.34 -35.68 -13.20
C GLY A 397 2.73 -34.19 -13.21
N ARG A 398 2.53 -33.47 -14.34
CA ARG A 398 2.71 -32.01 -14.45
C ARG A 398 1.45 -31.31 -14.95
N ASP A 399 0.39 -32.05 -15.20
CA ASP A 399 -0.90 -31.51 -15.61
C ASP A 399 -1.61 -30.76 -14.46
N ALA A 400 -2.62 -30.00 -14.80
CA ALA A 400 -3.39 -29.19 -13.84
C ALA A 400 -3.94 -30.02 -12.66
N PHE A 401 -4.39 -31.25 -12.96
CA PHE A 401 -4.91 -32.15 -11.93
C PHE A 401 -3.81 -32.62 -10.95
N ALA A 402 -2.63 -32.97 -11.44
CA ALA A 402 -1.53 -33.40 -10.60
C ALA A 402 -1.05 -32.28 -9.66
N VAL A 403 -1.02 -31.03 -10.14
CA VAL A 403 -0.70 -29.87 -9.29
C VAL A 403 -1.80 -29.65 -8.25
N ALA A 404 -3.07 -29.67 -8.63
CA ALA A 404 -4.20 -29.53 -7.72
C ALA A 404 -4.25 -30.67 -6.67
N ASP A 405 -3.96 -31.89 -7.05
CA ASP A 405 -3.87 -33.06 -6.16
C ASP A 405 -2.72 -32.90 -5.15
N THR A 406 -1.55 -32.42 -5.61
CA THR A 406 -0.41 -32.12 -4.74
C THR A 406 -0.75 -31.04 -3.70
N ILE A 407 -1.47 -29.96 -4.11
CA ILE A 407 -1.98 -28.94 -3.18
C ILE A 407 -2.94 -29.56 -2.17
N SER A 408 -3.87 -30.42 -2.62
CA SER A 408 -4.82 -31.11 -1.76
C SER A 408 -4.14 -32.03 -0.75
N GLN A 409 -3.12 -32.76 -1.15
CA GLN A 409 -2.40 -33.68 -0.27
C GLN A 409 -1.48 -32.98 0.73
N LYS A 410 -0.78 -31.90 0.32
CA LYS A 410 0.21 -31.23 1.17
C LYS A 410 -0.35 -30.11 2.03
N ILE A 411 -1.30 -29.38 1.55
CA ILE A 411 -1.90 -28.21 2.25
C ILE A 411 -3.32 -28.56 2.74
N GLY A 412 -4.07 -29.34 1.97
CA GLY A 412 -5.51 -29.56 2.13
C GLY A 412 -6.33 -28.43 1.50
N LEU A 413 -7.38 -28.79 0.73
CA LEU A 413 -8.16 -27.80 -0.03
C LEU A 413 -8.81 -26.73 0.84
N THR A 414 -9.34 -27.10 2.00
CA THR A 414 -9.94 -26.14 2.94
C THR A 414 -8.91 -25.12 3.42
N THR A 415 -7.74 -25.59 3.85
CA THR A 415 -6.65 -24.72 4.30
C THR A 415 -6.14 -23.84 3.16
N TYR A 416 -6.02 -24.39 1.96
CA TYR A 416 -5.60 -23.66 0.78
C TYR A 416 -6.56 -22.47 0.46
N PHE A 417 -7.86 -22.69 0.47
CA PHE A 417 -8.83 -21.62 0.25
C PHE A 417 -8.88 -20.59 1.39
N LEU A 418 -8.58 -20.99 2.63
CA LEU A 418 -8.44 -20.04 3.75
C LEU A 418 -7.27 -19.06 3.55
N ARG A 419 -6.24 -19.43 2.76
CA ARG A 419 -5.12 -18.51 2.45
C ARG A 419 -5.56 -17.28 1.66
N PHE A 420 -6.57 -17.42 0.79
CA PHE A 420 -7.14 -16.26 0.10
C PHE A 420 -7.87 -15.31 1.04
N ASP A 421 -8.54 -15.85 2.06
CA ASP A 421 -9.21 -15.02 3.08
C ASP A 421 -8.18 -14.30 3.97
N GLU A 422 -7.05 -14.94 4.30
CA GLU A 422 -5.92 -14.33 5.00
C GLU A 422 -5.32 -13.19 4.17
N LEU A 423 -5.12 -13.41 2.87
CA LEU A 423 -4.63 -12.40 1.94
C LEU A 423 -5.58 -11.20 1.86
N ARG A 424 -6.89 -11.45 1.73
CA ARG A 424 -7.92 -10.39 1.68
C ARG A 424 -7.92 -9.55 2.96
N LYS A 425 -7.73 -10.14 4.13
CA LYS A 425 -7.60 -9.39 5.39
C LYS A 425 -6.39 -8.47 5.38
N SER A 426 -5.27 -8.88 4.77
CA SER A 426 -4.08 -8.04 4.63
C SER A 426 -4.33 -6.78 3.78
N PHE A 427 -5.33 -6.78 2.86
CA PHE A 427 -5.69 -5.61 2.03
C PHE A 427 -6.74 -4.72 2.67
N LEU A 428 -7.62 -5.26 3.53
CA LEU A 428 -8.70 -4.49 4.15
C LEU A 428 -8.20 -3.38 5.09
N HIS A 429 -6.99 -3.52 5.59
CA HIS A 429 -6.32 -2.52 6.44
C HIS A 429 -5.49 -1.50 5.65
N LEU A 430 -5.34 -1.71 4.32
CA LEU A 430 -4.71 -0.71 3.47
C LEU A 430 -5.70 0.43 3.23
N PRO A 431 -5.32 1.69 3.48
CA PRO A 431 -6.16 2.82 3.12
C PRO A 431 -6.40 2.72 1.61
N SER A 432 -7.66 2.48 1.23
CA SER A 432 -8.10 2.54 -0.17
C SER A 432 -7.52 3.80 -0.76
N GLY A 433 -6.73 3.69 -1.83
CA GLY A 433 -5.93 4.77 -2.43
C GLY A 433 -6.71 5.97 -2.97
N GLN A 434 -7.59 6.52 -2.15
CA GLN A 434 -7.87 7.93 -2.15
C GLN A 434 -6.78 8.56 -1.30
N GLN A 435 -5.82 9.16 -1.99
CA GLN A 435 -4.86 10.06 -1.41
C GLN A 435 -5.61 11.08 -0.56
N ASN A 436 -5.79 10.77 0.72
CA ASN A 436 -5.94 11.78 1.72
C ASN A 436 -4.57 12.46 1.80
N HIS A 437 -4.34 13.44 0.93
CA HIS A 437 -3.40 14.49 1.24
C HIS A 437 -3.85 15.07 2.58
N LYS A 438 -3.27 14.55 3.68
CA LYS A 438 -3.32 15.24 4.94
C LYS A 438 -2.82 16.65 4.65
N GLN A 439 -3.71 17.62 4.80
CA GLN A 439 -3.33 19.00 5.01
C GLN A 439 -2.15 18.98 5.99
N LEU A 440 -1.03 19.50 5.57
CA LEU A 440 -0.03 20.05 6.47
C LEU A 440 -0.79 21.14 7.25
N SER A 441 -1.39 20.74 8.37
CA SER A 441 -1.98 21.68 9.30
C SER A 441 -0.83 22.55 9.80
N ARG A 442 -1.06 23.85 9.76
CA ARG A 442 -0.24 24.87 10.37
C ARG A 442 0.16 24.43 11.79
N SER A 443 1.33 23.85 11.96
CA SER A 443 2.09 23.97 13.17
C SER A 443 3.27 24.87 12.85
N SER A 444 3.41 25.90 13.65
CA SER A 444 4.38 26.98 13.50
C SER A 444 5.77 26.45 13.15
N ALA A 445 6.32 27.00 12.07
CA ALA A 445 7.66 26.76 11.60
C ALA A 445 8.69 27.27 12.64
N ASN A 446 9.02 26.46 13.63
CA ASN A 446 10.12 26.72 14.54
C ASN A 446 10.73 25.42 15.05
N SER A 447 11.27 24.61 14.18
CA SER A 447 12.45 23.79 14.47
C SER A 447 12.76 22.80 13.33
N MET A 448 14.02 22.61 13.05
CA MET A 448 14.54 21.62 12.09
C MET A 448 14.31 20.17 12.54
N SER A 449 13.75 19.93 13.73
CA SER A 449 13.40 18.61 14.25
C SER A 449 12.11 18.04 13.64
N ASP A 450 11.18 18.89 13.15
CA ASP A 450 9.88 18.44 12.63
C ASP A 450 9.96 17.66 11.31
N PHE A 451 11.06 17.76 10.56
CA PHE A 451 11.25 16.96 9.34
C PHE A 451 11.69 15.52 9.63
N GLN A 452 12.34 15.27 10.76
CA GLN A 452 12.66 13.91 11.23
C GLN A 452 11.47 13.26 11.93
N GLU A 453 10.63 14.02 12.64
CA GLU A 453 9.42 13.52 13.29
C GLU A 453 8.30 13.11 12.30
N ILE A 454 8.29 13.67 11.08
CA ILE A 454 7.36 13.22 10.02
C ILE A 454 7.71 11.80 9.56
N GLU A 455 8.98 11.41 9.59
CA GLU A 455 9.39 10.02 9.33
C GLU A 455 9.01 9.08 10.48
N GLU A 456 8.96 9.56 11.74
CA GLU A 456 8.65 8.74 12.92
C GLU A 456 7.15 8.65 13.23
N GLU A 457 6.32 9.67 12.92
CA GLU A 457 4.87 9.62 13.14
C GLU A 457 4.13 8.70 12.14
N GLU A 458 4.66 8.45 10.94
CA GLU A 458 4.07 7.48 10.01
C GLU A 458 4.30 6.02 10.46
N THR A 459 5.30 5.74 11.30
CA THR A 459 5.59 4.39 11.80
C THR A 459 4.62 3.90 12.87
N ASN A 460 3.81 4.75 13.47
CA ASN A 460 2.92 4.41 14.59
C ASN A 460 1.44 4.17 14.23
N LYS A 461 1.07 4.20 12.92
CA LYS A 461 -0.29 3.85 12.46
C LYS A 461 -0.31 2.58 11.62
N GLY A 462 -0.18 1.45 12.30
CA GLY A 462 -0.32 0.11 11.71
C GLY A 462 0.96 -0.33 11.02
N ASN A 463 1.59 -1.33 11.56
CA ASN A 463 2.79 -2.09 11.20
C ASN A 463 2.95 -2.50 9.71
N GLN A 464 2.74 -1.63 8.72
CA GLN A 464 2.89 -1.98 7.30
C GLN A 464 3.88 -1.06 6.61
N HIS A 465 4.88 -1.67 5.99
CA HIS A 465 5.90 -0.99 5.21
C HIS A 465 5.27 -0.18 4.04
N PRO A 466 5.69 1.08 3.76
CA PRO A 466 5.09 1.94 2.73
C PRO A 466 5.10 1.31 1.33
N VAL A 467 6.07 0.46 1.02
CA VAL A 467 6.15 -0.29 -0.24
C VAL A 467 4.95 -1.21 -0.42
N LEU A 468 4.43 -1.83 0.65
CA LEU A 468 3.29 -2.75 0.55
C LEU A 468 2.01 -2.05 0.11
N SER A 469 1.79 -0.80 0.54
CA SER A 469 0.62 -0.02 0.13
C SER A 469 0.60 0.28 -1.38
N GLU A 470 1.78 0.47 -1.98
CA GLU A 470 1.91 0.70 -3.42
C GLU A 470 1.85 -0.60 -4.24
N ILE A 471 2.34 -1.71 -3.69
CA ILE A 471 2.25 -3.04 -4.33
C ILE A 471 0.80 -3.47 -4.47
N PHE A 472 0.00 -3.28 -3.42
CA PHE A 472 -1.42 -3.64 -3.38
C PHE A 472 -2.32 -2.52 -3.93
N ASP A 473 -1.95 -1.98 -5.07
CA ASP A 473 -2.78 -1.01 -5.78
C ASP A 473 -4.12 -1.63 -6.23
N SER A 474 -5.08 -0.79 -6.57
CA SER A 474 -6.44 -1.22 -6.96
C SER A 474 -6.44 -2.18 -8.15
N GLN A 475 -5.47 -2.06 -9.07
CA GLN A 475 -5.37 -2.93 -10.25
C GLN A 475 -4.89 -4.31 -9.85
N PHE A 476 -3.87 -4.41 -8.99
CA PHE A 476 -3.37 -5.70 -8.51
C PHE A 476 -4.38 -6.40 -7.60
N VAL A 477 -5.06 -5.67 -6.72
CA VAL A 477 -6.15 -6.22 -5.89
C VAL A 477 -7.29 -6.75 -6.76
N SER A 478 -7.65 -6.04 -7.85
CA SER A 478 -8.64 -6.52 -8.82
C SER A 478 -8.19 -7.80 -9.54
N LEU A 479 -6.92 -7.86 -9.96
CA LEU A 479 -6.32 -9.07 -10.55
C LEU A 479 -6.38 -10.25 -9.56
N LEU A 480 -5.99 -10.05 -8.31
CA LEU A 480 -6.04 -11.09 -7.28
C LEU A 480 -7.47 -11.60 -7.05
N SER A 481 -8.46 -10.70 -7.01
CA SER A 481 -9.86 -11.07 -6.83
C SER A 481 -10.41 -11.87 -8.03
N LYS A 482 -10.01 -11.50 -9.26
CA LYS A 482 -10.36 -12.26 -10.46
C LYS A 482 -9.72 -13.65 -10.42
N LEU A 483 -8.40 -13.71 -10.18
CA LEU A 483 -7.68 -14.99 -10.12
C LEU A 483 -8.23 -15.90 -9.03
N GLU A 484 -8.59 -15.39 -7.86
CA GLU A 484 -9.19 -16.18 -6.79
C GLU A 484 -10.46 -16.89 -7.25
N ASN A 485 -11.37 -16.18 -7.93
CA ASN A 485 -12.62 -16.76 -8.41
C ASN A 485 -12.34 -17.83 -9.48
N ASP A 486 -11.50 -17.50 -10.46
CA ASP A 486 -11.15 -18.40 -11.56
C ASP A 486 -10.44 -19.67 -11.04
N ILE A 487 -9.54 -19.53 -10.06
CA ILE A 487 -8.85 -20.65 -9.41
C ILE A 487 -9.81 -21.54 -8.63
N ARG A 488 -10.74 -20.96 -7.85
CA ARG A 488 -11.74 -21.72 -7.10
C ARG A 488 -12.61 -22.57 -8.04
N GLU A 489 -13.09 -21.96 -9.12
CA GLU A 489 -13.91 -22.64 -10.13
C GLU A 489 -13.12 -23.76 -10.82
N CYS A 490 -11.89 -23.47 -11.27
CA CYS A 490 -11.02 -24.45 -11.95
C CYS A 490 -10.73 -25.68 -11.06
N ILE A 491 -10.34 -25.46 -9.80
CA ILE A 491 -10.04 -26.56 -8.88
C ILE A 491 -11.29 -27.40 -8.59
N MET A 492 -12.44 -26.76 -8.36
CA MET A 492 -13.70 -27.47 -8.13
C MET A 492 -14.10 -28.33 -9.33
N ASP A 493 -13.93 -27.81 -10.55
CA ASP A 493 -14.18 -28.52 -11.79
C ASP A 493 -13.26 -29.73 -11.97
N LEU A 494 -11.95 -29.55 -11.71
CA LEU A 494 -10.98 -30.67 -11.82
C LEU A 494 -11.36 -31.84 -10.90
N PHE A 495 -11.70 -31.56 -9.64
CA PHE A 495 -12.10 -32.61 -8.69
C PHE A 495 -13.50 -33.16 -8.93
N SER A 496 -14.40 -32.40 -9.57
CA SER A 496 -15.72 -32.88 -9.96
C SER A 496 -15.65 -33.84 -11.15
N ARG A 497 -14.82 -33.51 -12.16
CA ARG A 497 -14.62 -34.36 -13.36
C ARG A 497 -13.97 -35.70 -13.02
N THR A 498 -13.06 -35.74 -12.05
CA THR A 498 -12.41 -37.01 -11.63
C THR A 498 -13.36 -37.96 -10.93
N LYS A 499 -14.40 -37.44 -10.24
CA LYS A 499 -15.46 -38.30 -9.68
C LYS A 499 -16.33 -38.94 -10.76
N THR A 500 -16.44 -38.33 -11.93
CA THR A 500 -17.21 -38.85 -13.06
C THR A 500 -16.37 -39.77 -13.97
N ALA A 501 -15.03 -39.65 -13.96
CA ALA A 501 -14.14 -40.43 -14.83
C ALA A 501 -13.74 -41.79 -14.30
N THR A 502 -14.08 -42.15 -13.06
CA THR A 502 -13.78 -43.47 -12.43
C THR A 502 -15.00 -44.33 -12.18
N ALA A 503 -16.08 -44.12 -12.93
CA ALA A 503 -17.05 -45.19 -13.09
C ALA A 503 -16.41 -46.27 -14.00
N VAL A 504 -15.51 -47.08 -13.45
CA VAL A 504 -15.12 -48.33 -14.07
C VAL A 504 -16.43 -49.10 -14.26
N LEU A 505 -16.80 -49.31 -15.52
CA LEU A 505 -17.98 -50.12 -15.83
C LEU A 505 -17.79 -51.45 -15.13
N PRO A 506 -18.66 -51.87 -14.22
CA PRO A 506 -18.54 -53.20 -13.63
C PRO A 506 -18.40 -54.24 -14.73
N ALA A 507 -17.48 -55.18 -14.58
CA ALA A 507 -17.21 -56.20 -15.60
C ALA A 507 -18.46 -56.95 -16.03
N GLU A 508 -19.52 -56.91 -15.19
CA GLU A 508 -20.85 -57.44 -15.50
C GLU A 508 -21.63 -56.63 -16.55
N LEU A 509 -21.22 -55.37 -16.82
CA LEU A 509 -21.87 -54.49 -17.75
C LEU A 509 -21.08 -54.36 -19.06
N GLU A 510 -19.94 -55.01 -19.22
CA GLU A 510 -19.23 -55.06 -20.50
C GLU A 510 -20.04 -55.88 -21.51
N GLN A 511 -20.09 -55.41 -22.75
CA GLN A 511 -20.79 -56.11 -23.83
C GLN A 511 -20.09 -57.47 -24.08
N LYS A 512 -20.83 -58.55 -24.01
CA LYS A 512 -20.26 -59.90 -24.25
C LYS A 512 -20.03 -60.09 -25.73
N ASN A 513 -18.90 -60.72 -26.07
CA ASN A 513 -18.55 -61.01 -27.48
C ASN A 513 -19.70 -61.78 -28.17
N GLY A 514 -20.31 -61.16 -29.17
CA GLY A 514 -21.44 -61.70 -29.93
C GLY A 514 -22.85 -61.38 -29.40
N GLU A 515 -22.98 -60.50 -28.36
CA GLU A 515 -24.26 -60.02 -27.86
C GLU A 515 -24.83 -58.96 -28.80
N VAL A 516 -26.10 -59.13 -29.20
CA VAL A 516 -26.81 -58.16 -30.06
C VAL A 516 -27.11 -56.90 -29.25
N ASP A 517 -26.94 -55.72 -29.85
CA ASP A 517 -27.15 -54.41 -29.20
C ASP A 517 -28.47 -54.30 -28.44
N GLY A 518 -29.55 -54.92 -28.94
CA GLY A 518 -30.87 -54.95 -28.30
C GLY A 518 -30.90 -55.73 -26.98
N GLU A 519 -30.11 -56.79 -26.83
CA GLU A 519 -30.00 -57.59 -25.60
C GLU A 519 -29.06 -56.85 -24.59
N TYR A 520 -28.03 -56.25 -25.09
CA TYR A 520 -27.14 -55.40 -24.26
C TYR A 520 -27.90 -54.22 -23.64
N VAL A 521 -28.68 -53.50 -24.42
CA VAL A 521 -29.52 -52.37 -23.94
C VAL A 521 -30.56 -52.86 -22.92
N LYS A 522 -31.15 -54.01 -23.13
CA LYS A 522 -32.10 -54.61 -22.15
C LYS A 522 -31.47 -54.97 -20.83
N ARG A 523 -30.23 -55.46 -20.86
CA ARG A 523 -29.43 -55.78 -19.67
C ARG A 523 -29.02 -54.52 -18.89
N LEU A 524 -28.61 -53.48 -19.65
CA LEU A 524 -28.31 -52.18 -19.06
C LEU A 524 -29.55 -51.55 -18.41
N LYS A 525 -30.70 -51.59 -19.03
CA LYS A 525 -31.95 -51.09 -18.46
C LYS A 525 -32.34 -51.80 -17.19
N SER A 526 -32.26 -53.13 -17.16
CA SER A 526 -32.56 -53.89 -15.94
C SER A 526 -31.58 -53.64 -14.80
N PHE A 527 -30.30 -53.34 -15.10
CA PHE A 527 -29.34 -52.92 -14.12
C PHE A 527 -29.64 -51.53 -13.55
N VAL A 528 -29.95 -50.55 -14.41
CA VAL A 528 -30.34 -49.20 -13.99
C VAL A 528 -31.63 -49.27 -13.12
N GLU A 529 -32.62 -50.02 -13.51
CA GLU A 529 -33.84 -50.23 -12.70
C GLU A 529 -33.53 -50.80 -11.31
N ARG A 530 -32.65 -51.80 -11.24
CA ARG A 530 -32.22 -52.38 -9.97
C ARG A 530 -31.48 -51.33 -9.12
N GLN A 531 -30.58 -50.55 -9.70
CA GLN A 531 -29.84 -49.49 -9.00
C GLN A 531 -30.78 -48.36 -8.51
N CYS A 532 -31.76 -47.98 -9.30
CA CYS A 532 -32.81 -47.02 -8.91
C CYS A 532 -33.64 -47.56 -7.70
N ASN A 533 -34.01 -48.84 -7.71
CA ASN A 533 -34.75 -49.45 -6.63
C ASN A 533 -33.90 -49.56 -5.34
N GLU A 534 -32.60 -49.92 -5.45
CA GLU A 534 -31.66 -49.92 -4.31
C GLU A 534 -31.47 -48.51 -3.75
N MET A 535 -31.37 -47.51 -4.58
CA MET A 535 -31.25 -46.10 -4.18
C MET A 535 -32.54 -45.60 -3.48
N GLN A 536 -33.71 -45.97 -3.98
CA GLN A 536 -34.97 -45.66 -3.31
C GLN A 536 -35.12 -46.38 -1.96
N ASP A 537 -34.65 -47.60 -1.87
CA ASP A 537 -34.65 -48.36 -0.59
C ASP A 537 -33.71 -47.75 0.43
N LEU A 538 -32.53 -47.31 -0.02
CA LEU A 538 -31.57 -46.56 0.83
C LEU A 538 -32.11 -45.20 1.27
N LEU A 539 -32.78 -44.46 0.39
CA LEU A 539 -33.45 -43.21 0.74
C LEU A 539 -34.58 -43.42 1.73
N GLY A 540 -35.38 -44.52 1.57
CA GLY A 540 -36.40 -44.92 2.53
C GLY A 540 -35.84 -45.25 3.88
N ARG A 541 -34.75 -46.01 3.92
CA ARG A 541 -34.03 -46.32 5.19
C ARG A 541 -33.45 -45.09 5.85
N ASN A 542 -32.87 -44.16 5.08
CA ASN A 542 -32.38 -42.89 5.58
C ASN A 542 -33.50 -42.01 6.16
N ALA A 543 -34.67 -41.99 5.51
CA ALA A 543 -35.83 -41.27 6.01
C ALA A 543 -36.34 -41.85 7.34
N ILE A 544 -36.41 -43.20 7.45
CA ILE A 544 -36.77 -43.88 8.70
C ILE A 544 -35.74 -43.61 9.81
N LEU A 545 -34.44 -43.68 9.50
CA LEU A 545 -33.38 -43.35 10.44
C LEU A 545 -33.42 -41.90 10.89
N ALA A 546 -33.73 -40.94 9.97
CA ALA A 546 -33.92 -39.54 10.31
C ALA A 546 -35.13 -39.34 11.23
N GLU A 547 -36.23 -40.07 10.98
CA GLU A 547 -37.45 -40.05 11.82
C GLU A 547 -37.23 -40.68 13.21
N ASP A 548 -36.45 -41.75 13.29
CA ASP A 548 -36.02 -42.36 14.53
C ASP A 548 -35.07 -41.48 15.32
N LEU A 549 -34.17 -40.71 14.64
CA LEU A 549 -33.27 -39.75 15.26
C LEU A 549 -34.05 -38.56 15.85
N VAL A 550 -35.11 -38.12 15.16
CA VAL A 550 -36.02 -37.09 15.68
C VAL A 550 -36.86 -37.61 16.85
N ARG A 551 -37.24 -38.89 16.84
CA ARG A 551 -37.99 -39.53 17.94
C ARG A 551 -37.11 -39.77 19.18
N THR A 552 -35.83 -40.11 19.00
CA THR A 552 -34.89 -40.34 20.09
C THR A 552 -34.26 -39.07 20.66
N GLY A 553 -34.36 -37.94 19.96
CA GLY A 553 -33.87 -36.62 20.43
C GLY A 553 -34.76 -35.95 21.49
N GLY A 554 -35.88 -36.54 21.89
CA GLY A 554 -36.79 -35.99 22.91
C GLY A 554 -37.10 -37.01 24.03
N GLY A 555 -36.23 -37.13 25.05
CA GLY A 555 -36.63 -37.82 26.28
C GLY A 555 -35.61 -38.79 26.88
N SER A 556 -35.22 -38.43 28.06
CA SER A 556 -34.35 -39.08 29.03
C SER A 556 -34.62 -40.57 29.33
N THR A 557 -33.53 -41.25 29.68
CA THR A 557 -33.34 -42.30 30.68
C THR A 557 -33.81 -43.71 30.42
N SER A 558 -32.83 -44.57 30.65
CA SER A 558 -32.83 -45.90 31.27
C SER A 558 -32.93 -47.17 30.40
N ASP A 559 -31.87 -47.90 30.59
CA ASP A 559 -31.71 -49.35 30.76
C ASP A 559 -31.92 -50.34 29.63
N SER A 560 -30.81 -51.03 29.47
CA SER A 560 -30.60 -52.51 29.32
C SER A 560 -30.65 -53.12 27.90
N SER A 561 -29.55 -53.81 27.71
CA SER A 561 -29.31 -55.13 27.11
C SER A 561 -28.96 -55.20 25.60
N ASP A 562 -27.67 -55.54 25.44
CA ASP A 562 -27.08 -56.51 24.53
C ASP A 562 -27.59 -56.70 23.09
N LYS A 563 -26.74 -56.20 22.16
CA LYS A 563 -26.19 -57.03 21.06
C LYS A 563 -24.99 -56.33 20.38
N PRO A 564 -23.98 -57.06 19.90
CA PRO A 564 -22.69 -56.51 19.50
C PRO A 564 -22.79 -55.84 18.10
N SER A 565 -22.83 -54.52 18.07
CA SER A 565 -22.57 -53.76 16.86
C SER A 565 -21.08 -53.57 16.70
N SER A 566 -20.61 -53.76 15.49
CA SER A 566 -19.22 -53.83 15.06
C SER A 566 -18.38 -52.68 15.62
N GLY A 567 -17.18 -52.95 16.12
CA GLY A 567 -16.28 -51.98 16.75
C GLY A 567 -15.90 -50.76 15.84
N ARG A 568 -16.20 -50.86 14.56
CA ARG A 568 -15.98 -49.76 13.58
C ARG A 568 -17.01 -48.65 13.69
N GLU A 569 -18.28 -48.96 13.95
CA GLU A 569 -19.35 -47.96 14.10
C GLU A 569 -19.19 -47.21 15.44
N ARG A 570 -18.73 -47.84 16.50
CA ARG A 570 -18.45 -47.17 17.78
C ARG A 570 -17.31 -46.19 17.68
N VAL A 571 -16.23 -46.49 16.94
CA VAL A 571 -15.11 -45.58 16.72
C VAL A 571 -15.55 -44.40 15.87
N GLN A 572 -16.44 -44.60 14.87
CA GLN A 572 -16.95 -43.53 14.00
C GLN A 572 -17.92 -42.60 14.75
N ILE A 573 -18.76 -43.15 15.62
CA ILE A 573 -19.65 -42.34 16.49
C ILE A 573 -18.84 -41.51 17.49
N GLU A 574 -17.80 -42.10 18.09
CA GLU A 574 -16.91 -41.38 19.01
C GLU A 574 -16.10 -40.26 18.33
N ALA A 575 -15.61 -40.50 17.09
CA ALA A 575 -14.96 -39.49 16.30
C ALA A 575 -15.91 -38.32 15.95
N LEU A 576 -17.15 -38.60 15.53
CA LEU A 576 -18.16 -37.59 15.27
C LEU A 576 -18.58 -36.82 16.52
N ARG A 577 -18.63 -37.50 17.72
CA ARG A 577 -18.85 -36.79 18.97
C ARG A 577 -17.73 -35.86 19.34
N GLN A 578 -16.47 -36.24 19.14
CA GLN A 578 -15.32 -35.36 19.36
C GLN A 578 -15.30 -34.18 18.40
N GLU A 579 -15.67 -34.37 17.12
CA GLU A 579 -15.81 -33.26 16.15
C GLU A 579 -16.94 -32.31 16.55
N LEU A 580 -18.08 -32.83 17.00
CA LEU A 580 -19.22 -32.02 17.42
C LEU A 580 -18.90 -31.23 18.71
N GLU A 581 -18.19 -31.83 19.66
CA GLU A 581 -17.71 -31.13 20.85
C GLU A 581 -16.65 -30.07 20.52
N GLY A 582 -15.76 -30.36 19.56
CA GLY A 582 -14.81 -29.41 19.03
C GLY A 582 -15.49 -28.22 18.31
N ALA A 583 -16.55 -28.49 17.56
CA ALA A 583 -17.35 -27.44 16.91
C ALA A 583 -18.12 -26.61 17.94
N ALA A 584 -18.69 -27.23 18.98
CA ALA A 584 -19.37 -26.51 20.06
C ALA A 584 -18.43 -25.56 20.82
N ARG A 585 -17.20 -26.00 21.12
CA ARG A 585 -16.18 -25.15 21.75
C ARG A 585 -15.78 -23.94 20.83
N ARG A 586 -15.66 -24.18 19.52
CA ARG A 586 -15.39 -23.07 18.58
C ARG A 586 -16.54 -22.06 18.51
N ILE A 587 -17.77 -22.52 18.55
CA ILE A 587 -18.95 -21.64 18.58
C ILE A 587 -18.94 -20.78 19.84
N GLU A 588 -18.55 -21.32 21.00
CA GLU A 588 -18.49 -20.59 22.26
C GLU A 588 -17.36 -19.52 22.24
N VAL A 589 -16.19 -19.88 21.68
CA VAL A 589 -15.09 -18.91 21.47
C VAL A 589 -15.54 -17.78 20.54
N LEU A 590 -16.16 -18.09 19.41
CA LEU A 590 -16.65 -17.10 18.46
C LEU A 590 -17.74 -16.19 19.06
N LYS A 591 -18.57 -16.70 19.96
CA LYS A 591 -19.56 -15.88 20.69
C LYS A 591 -18.90 -14.90 21.65
N THR A 592 -17.84 -15.33 22.35
CA THR A 592 -17.08 -14.44 23.25
C THR A 592 -16.32 -13.39 22.49
N GLU A 593 -15.67 -13.74 21.37
CA GLU A 593 -15.01 -12.80 20.47
C GLU A 593 -16.00 -11.77 19.87
N LYS A 594 -17.18 -12.25 19.44
CA LYS A 594 -18.22 -11.35 18.94
C LYS A 594 -18.68 -10.36 20.01
N ALA A 595 -18.91 -10.81 21.24
CA ALA A 595 -19.31 -9.94 22.34
C ALA A 595 -18.22 -8.91 22.68
N GLN A 596 -16.95 -9.28 22.58
CA GLN A 596 -15.82 -8.36 22.77
C GLN A 596 -15.77 -7.29 21.67
N ILE A 597 -15.93 -7.68 20.41
CA ILE A 597 -15.96 -6.75 19.27
C ILE A 597 -17.16 -5.81 19.36
N GLU A 598 -18.33 -6.30 19.80
CA GLU A 598 -19.53 -5.47 20.00
C GLU A 598 -19.33 -4.43 21.12
N ALA A 599 -18.64 -4.81 22.20
CA ALA A 599 -18.28 -3.90 23.29
C ALA A 599 -17.28 -2.82 22.83
N GLU A 600 -16.27 -3.22 22.06
CA GLU A 600 -15.28 -2.30 21.49
C GLU A 600 -15.91 -1.33 20.49
N ALA A 601 -16.79 -1.80 19.61
CA ALA A 601 -17.56 -0.97 18.69
C ALA A 601 -18.46 0.04 19.42
N SER A 602 -19.03 -0.34 20.57
CA SER A 602 -19.81 0.56 21.42
C SER A 602 -18.93 1.65 22.03
N ASN A 603 -17.74 1.30 22.52
CA ASN A 603 -16.79 2.26 23.06
C ASN A 603 -16.31 3.27 22.00
N GLN A 604 -16.04 2.80 20.78
CA GLN A 604 -15.65 3.68 19.68
C GLN A 604 -16.77 4.63 19.26
N ARG A 605 -18.05 4.19 19.29
CA ARG A 605 -19.19 5.07 19.02
C ARG A 605 -19.33 6.17 20.10
N ASN A 606 -19.10 5.81 21.36
CA ASN A 606 -19.14 6.79 22.45
C ASN A 606 -18.01 7.81 22.33
N LEU A 607 -16.81 7.37 21.92
CA LEU A 607 -15.67 8.26 21.65
C LEU A 607 -15.96 9.19 20.47
N ALA A 608 -16.53 8.67 19.39
CA ALA A 608 -16.92 9.47 18.23
C ALA A 608 -17.96 10.55 18.61
N ALA A 609 -18.96 10.18 19.39
CA ALA A 609 -19.98 11.15 19.88
C ALA A 609 -19.38 12.24 20.77
N LYS A 610 -18.36 11.90 21.58
CA LYS A 610 -17.63 12.88 22.38
C LYS A 610 -16.83 13.84 21.50
N LEU A 611 -16.09 13.32 20.52
CA LEU A 611 -15.33 14.13 19.57
C LEU A 611 -16.23 15.05 18.75
N GLU A 612 -17.42 14.60 18.38
CA GLU A 612 -18.41 15.40 17.66
C GLU A 612 -18.95 16.57 18.54
N SER A 613 -19.15 16.31 19.83
CA SER A 613 -19.49 17.35 20.81
C SER A 613 -18.37 18.37 21.01
N ASP A 614 -17.12 17.90 21.10
CA ASP A 614 -15.93 18.75 21.28
C ASP A 614 -15.69 19.62 20.04
N LEU A 615 -15.87 19.06 18.82
CA LEU A 615 -15.80 19.81 17.57
C LEU A 615 -16.88 20.91 17.49
N LYS A 616 -18.08 20.62 17.95
CA LYS A 616 -19.15 21.61 17.99
C LYS A 616 -18.81 22.75 18.94
N SER A 617 -18.30 22.44 20.13
CA SER A 617 -17.85 23.44 21.10
C SER A 617 -16.71 24.31 20.54
N LEU A 618 -15.76 23.72 19.81
CA LEU A 618 -14.70 24.47 19.17
C LEU A 618 -15.20 25.38 18.04
N ALA A 619 -16.19 24.91 17.26
CA ALA A 619 -16.81 25.72 16.22
C ALA A 619 -17.57 26.94 16.82
N ASP A 620 -18.26 26.75 17.94
CA ASP A 620 -18.94 27.82 18.64
C ASP A 620 -17.96 28.86 19.23
N ALA A 621 -16.81 28.40 19.76
CA ALA A 621 -15.74 29.26 20.23
C ALA A 621 -15.08 30.04 19.07
N TYR A 622 -14.87 29.40 17.93
CA TYR A 622 -14.34 30.06 16.74
C TYR A 622 -15.27 31.14 16.21
N ASN A 623 -16.58 30.88 16.14
CA ASN A 623 -17.56 31.85 15.74
C ASN A 623 -17.62 33.08 16.69
N SER A 624 -17.43 32.84 17.99
CA SER A 624 -17.35 33.91 19.00
C SER A 624 -16.11 34.78 18.80
N LEU A 625 -14.96 34.15 18.49
CA LEU A 625 -13.70 34.85 18.22
C LEU A 625 -13.79 35.67 16.92
N GLU A 626 -14.40 35.12 15.88
CA GLU A 626 -14.62 35.82 14.62
C GLU A 626 -15.53 37.07 14.82
N GLN A 627 -16.56 36.93 15.64
CA GLN A 627 -17.46 38.03 15.98
C GLN A 627 -16.75 39.14 16.77
N ALA A 628 -15.86 38.76 17.70
CA ALA A 628 -15.01 39.71 18.42
C ALA A 628 -14.03 40.43 17.48
N ASN A 629 -13.41 39.74 16.52
CA ASN A 629 -12.55 40.33 15.51
C ASN A 629 -13.31 41.36 14.62
N TYR A 630 -14.55 41.04 14.21
CA TYR A 630 -15.40 42.00 13.48
C TYR A 630 -15.70 43.27 14.29
N CYS A 631 -15.94 43.13 15.59
CA CYS A 631 -16.17 44.26 16.48
C CYS A 631 -14.90 45.15 16.59
N LEU A 632 -13.71 44.50 16.77
CA LEU A 632 -12.41 45.18 16.84
C LEU A 632 -12.09 45.91 15.54
N ASP A 633 -12.36 45.30 14.39
CA ASP A 633 -12.12 45.90 13.07
C ASP A 633 -13.03 47.10 12.83
N ALA A 634 -14.26 47.03 13.31
CA ALA A 634 -15.19 48.18 13.26
C ALA A 634 -14.70 49.32 14.18
N GLU A 635 -14.19 49.01 15.36
CA GLU A 635 -13.63 49.98 16.30
C GLU A 635 -12.34 50.63 15.76
N VAL A 636 -11.44 49.88 15.18
CA VAL A 636 -10.24 50.40 14.49
C VAL A 636 -10.63 51.31 13.33
N LYS A 637 -11.67 50.96 12.55
CA LYS A 637 -12.17 51.82 11.46
C LYS A 637 -12.77 53.13 11.98
N THR A 638 -13.50 53.09 13.08
CA THR A 638 -14.06 54.31 13.71
C THR A 638 -12.96 55.19 14.29
N LEU A 639 -11.92 54.61 14.92
CA LEU A 639 -10.77 55.34 15.42
C LEU A 639 -9.91 55.97 14.28
N ARG A 640 -9.81 55.30 13.14
CA ARG A 640 -9.10 55.82 11.96
C ARG A 640 -9.87 56.94 11.22
N GLN A 641 -11.19 56.96 11.30
CA GLN A 641 -12.04 58.01 10.68
C GLN A 641 -12.28 59.23 11.57
N GLY A 642 -12.05 59.11 12.89
CA GLY A 642 -12.17 60.24 13.83
C GLY A 642 -10.83 60.92 14.03
N GLY A 643 -10.42 61.76 13.07
CA GLY A 643 -9.26 62.64 13.23
C GLY A 643 -9.52 63.77 14.21
N ASN A 644 -9.56 63.51 15.48
CA ASN A 644 -9.29 64.37 16.63
C ASN A 644 -9.49 63.57 17.93
N ALA A 645 -8.45 62.84 18.30
CA ALA A 645 -8.45 62.18 19.60
C ALA A 645 -7.72 63.04 20.63
N PRO A 646 -8.27 63.24 21.84
CA PRO A 646 -7.52 63.76 22.97
C PRO A 646 -6.39 62.77 23.31
N TYR A 647 -5.27 63.32 23.71
CA TYR A 647 -4.08 62.64 24.17
C TYR A 647 -4.44 61.49 25.14
N LEU A 648 -4.42 60.24 24.65
CA LEU A 648 -4.65 59.09 25.48
C LEU A 648 -3.38 58.85 26.31
N ASP A 649 -3.57 58.83 27.60
CA ASP A 649 -2.51 58.51 28.57
C ASP A 649 -2.10 57.03 28.40
N VAL A 650 -1.07 56.80 27.61
CA VAL A 650 -0.56 55.48 27.27
C VAL A 650 -0.10 54.70 28.50
N GLU A 651 0.31 55.40 29.57
CA GLU A 651 0.69 54.78 30.84
C GLU A 651 -0.53 54.23 31.60
N ALA A 652 -1.68 54.92 31.57
CA ALA A 652 -2.89 54.43 32.20
C ALA A 652 -3.41 53.14 31.51
N ILE A 653 -3.35 53.11 30.19
CA ILE A 653 -3.76 51.93 29.38
C ILE A 653 -2.77 50.75 29.61
N LYS A 654 -1.50 51.01 29.72
CA LYS A 654 -0.46 50.00 30.03
C LYS A 654 -0.61 49.41 31.43
N ALA A 655 -0.97 50.27 32.42
CA ALA A 655 -1.23 49.84 33.78
C ALA A 655 -2.51 48.96 33.84
N GLN A 656 -3.58 49.33 33.09
CA GLN A 656 -4.83 48.60 33.07
C GLN A 656 -4.63 47.22 32.38
N ALA A 657 -3.92 47.19 31.27
CA ALA A 657 -3.59 45.94 30.55
C ALA A 657 -2.73 45.00 31.40
N LYS A 658 -1.79 45.55 32.22
CA LYS A 658 -1.00 44.76 33.14
C LYS A 658 -1.84 44.16 34.28
N GLU A 659 -2.78 44.93 34.84
CA GLU A 659 -3.69 44.48 35.89
C GLU A 659 -4.70 43.41 35.38
N GLU A 660 -5.12 43.52 34.12
CA GLU A 660 -5.96 42.49 33.48
C GLU A 660 -5.18 41.21 33.22
N ALA A 661 -3.95 41.29 32.73
CA ALA A 661 -3.07 40.13 32.48
C ALA A 661 -2.68 39.43 33.81
N GLU A 662 -2.43 40.16 34.90
CA GLU A 662 -2.18 39.56 36.21
C GLU A 662 -3.44 38.83 36.75
N LYS A 663 -4.63 39.36 36.55
CA LYS A 663 -5.90 38.69 36.94
C LYS A 663 -6.16 37.43 36.12
N GLU A 664 -5.88 37.46 34.82
CA GLU A 664 -6.01 36.28 33.95
C GLU A 664 -5.02 35.18 34.36
N SER A 665 -3.76 35.55 34.64
CA SER A 665 -2.74 34.61 35.11
C SER A 665 -3.09 33.99 36.46
N ASP A 666 -3.66 34.75 37.40
CA ASP A 666 -4.12 34.24 38.70
C ASP A 666 -5.30 33.27 38.58
N VAL A 667 -6.19 33.46 37.60
CA VAL A 667 -7.29 32.53 37.30
C VAL A 667 -6.74 31.23 36.72
N GLU A 668 -5.82 31.31 35.75
CA GLU A 668 -5.16 30.13 35.15
C GLU A 668 -4.38 29.33 36.19
N LEU A 669 -3.64 29.99 37.07
CA LEU A 669 -2.94 29.37 38.18
C LEU A 669 -3.86 28.64 39.15
N ASN A 670 -5.01 29.22 39.45
CA ASN A 670 -6.01 28.60 40.31
C ASN A 670 -6.66 27.37 39.65
N ASP A 671 -6.94 27.43 38.34
CA ASP A 671 -7.47 26.30 37.59
C ASP A 671 -6.43 25.16 37.50
N LEU A 672 -5.15 25.49 37.32
CA LEU A 672 -4.05 24.50 37.35
C LEU A 672 -3.91 23.86 38.74
N LEU A 673 -4.03 24.61 39.81
CA LEU A 673 -4.01 24.09 41.18
C LEU A 673 -5.20 23.15 41.46
N VAL A 674 -6.38 23.46 40.95
CA VAL A 674 -7.57 22.59 41.06
C VAL A 674 -7.35 21.28 40.26
N CYS A 675 -6.80 21.35 39.04
CA CYS A 675 -6.45 20.17 38.27
C CYS A 675 -5.39 19.31 38.97
N LEU A 676 -4.35 19.94 39.50
CA LEU A 676 -3.29 19.23 40.26
C LEU A 676 -3.87 18.52 41.49
N GLY A 677 -4.76 19.19 42.24
CA GLY A 677 -5.45 18.59 43.39
C GLY A 677 -6.34 17.39 43.01
N GLN A 678 -6.98 17.45 41.84
CA GLN A 678 -7.73 16.30 41.31
C GLN A 678 -6.86 15.12 40.93
N GLU A 679 -5.73 15.36 40.28
CA GLU A 679 -4.77 14.31 39.93
C GLU A 679 -4.12 13.72 41.18
N GLN A 680 -3.76 14.54 42.18
CA GLN A 680 -3.24 14.05 43.44
C GLN A 680 -4.23 13.16 44.19
N SER A 681 -5.52 13.50 44.17
CA SER A 681 -6.59 12.64 44.73
C SER A 681 -6.76 11.32 43.97
N LYS A 682 -6.52 11.33 42.65
CA LYS A 682 -6.52 10.07 41.85
C LYS A 682 -5.31 9.20 42.20
N VAL A 683 -4.14 9.80 42.34
CA VAL A 683 -2.90 9.08 42.76
C VAL A 683 -3.08 8.47 44.15
N GLU A 684 -3.62 9.20 45.12
CA GLU A 684 -3.91 8.68 46.47
C GLU A 684 -4.89 7.50 46.46
N LYS A 685 -5.96 7.57 45.63
CA LYS A 685 -6.91 6.47 45.50
C LYS A 685 -6.29 5.23 44.85
N LEU A 686 -5.44 5.43 43.86
CA LEU A 686 -4.73 4.33 43.18
C LEU A 686 -3.68 3.72 44.11
N SER A 687 -2.93 4.53 44.86
CA SER A 687 -1.97 4.08 45.86
C SER A 687 -2.63 3.28 46.97
N ALA A 688 -3.76 3.75 47.48
CA ALA A 688 -4.55 3.01 48.47
C ALA A 688 -5.03 1.65 47.94
N ARG A 689 -5.44 1.60 46.67
CA ARG A 689 -5.89 0.36 46.03
C ARG A 689 -4.75 -0.64 45.77
N LEU A 690 -3.56 -0.14 45.40
CA LEU A 690 -2.36 -0.97 45.26
C LEU A 690 -1.92 -1.56 46.60
N ALA A 691 -1.96 -0.75 47.66
CA ALA A 691 -1.68 -1.20 49.02
C ALA A 691 -2.66 -2.29 49.52
N GLU A 692 -3.97 -2.17 49.18
CA GLU A 692 -4.97 -3.22 49.44
C GLU A 692 -4.67 -4.52 48.67
N LEU A 693 -4.03 -4.43 47.51
CA LEU A 693 -3.65 -5.62 46.70
C LEU A 693 -2.32 -6.22 47.16
N GLY A 694 -1.61 -5.60 48.13
CA GLY A 694 -0.38 -6.11 48.71
C GLY A 694 0.89 -5.72 47.98
N GLU A 695 0.81 -4.74 47.08
CA GLU A 695 1.95 -4.20 46.33
C GLU A 695 2.60 -3.06 47.13
N ASP A 696 3.94 -3.00 47.12
CA ASP A 696 4.68 -1.94 47.77
C ASP A 696 4.76 -0.70 46.87
N VAL A 697 3.90 0.27 47.20
CA VAL A 697 3.71 1.51 46.40
C VAL A 697 4.98 2.36 46.40
N ASP A 698 5.76 2.35 47.47
CA ASP A 698 7.00 3.16 47.58
C ASP A 698 8.10 2.67 46.64
N THR A 699 8.18 1.35 46.43
CA THR A 699 9.12 0.77 45.45
C THR A 699 8.69 1.00 44.01
N LEU A 700 7.39 1.10 43.71
CA LEU A 700 6.88 1.40 42.38
C LEU A 700 7.03 2.88 42.00
N LEU A 701 6.94 3.78 42.98
CA LEU A 701 7.14 5.22 42.76
C LEU A 701 8.62 5.64 42.68
N GLN A 702 9.54 4.89 43.26
CA GLN A 702 10.98 5.18 43.20
C GLN A 702 11.56 5.10 41.77
N GLY A 703 10.88 4.48 40.82
CA GLY A 703 11.28 4.38 39.40
C GLY A 703 10.80 5.53 38.51
N ILE A 704 9.94 6.44 39.01
CA ILE A 704 9.29 7.47 38.21
C ILE A 704 9.88 8.88 38.40
N GLY A 705 10.79 9.04 39.36
CA GLY A 705 11.26 10.36 39.84
C GLY A 705 12.56 10.89 39.26
N ASP A 706 13.34 10.12 38.49
CA ASP A 706 14.74 10.52 38.18
C ASP A 706 14.95 11.20 36.82
N ASP A 707 13.90 11.39 35.99
CA ASP A 707 14.05 11.91 34.61
C ASP A 707 13.55 13.36 34.38
N VAL A 708 13.19 14.10 35.40
CA VAL A 708 12.80 15.52 35.25
C VAL A 708 13.73 16.43 36.05
N ALA A 709 14.95 16.61 35.54
CA ALA A 709 15.78 17.76 35.93
C ALA A 709 15.31 18.96 35.09
N LEU A 710 14.65 19.91 35.75
CA LEU A 710 14.45 21.25 35.20
C LEU A 710 15.82 21.95 35.07
N PRO A 711 16.07 22.67 33.96
CA PRO A 711 17.29 23.49 33.89
C PRO A 711 17.16 24.66 34.88
N ASP A 712 18.16 24.81 35.71
CA ASP A 712 18.34 25.98 36.57
C ASP A 712 18.51 27.22 35.67
N ASP A 713 17.61 28.18 35.82
CA ASP A 713 17.76 29.54 35.29
C ASP A 713 18.84 30.24 36.19
N ASP A 714 20.05 30.27 35.71
CA ASP A 714 21.10 31.15 36.26
C ASP A 714 20.79 32.60 35.81
N ASP A 715 20.31 33.39 36.73
CA ASP A 715 20.29 34.86 36.67
C ASP A 715 21.76 35.36 36.62
N ASP A 716 22.25 35.75 35.46
CA ASP A 716 23.43 36.60 35.32
C ASP A 716 22.95 38.07 35.19
N GLU A 717 22.95 38.75 36.35
CA GLU A 717 23.06 40.20 36.41
C GLU A 717 24.46 40.58 35.92
N ASP A 718 24.58 41.25 34.80
CA ASP A 718 25.73 42.05 34.44
C ASP A 718 25.34 43.51 34.21
N ASP A 719 25.56 44.29 35.24
CA ASP A 719 25.92 45.70 35.18
C ASP A 719 27.10 45.90 34.20
N ASP A 720 26.94 46.79 33.22
CA ASP A 720 28.07 47.60 32.82
C ASP A 720 27.65 48.92 32.18
N ASP A 721 28.06 49.93 32.87
CA ASP A 721 28.13 51.34 32.51
C ASP A 721 29.06 51.63 31.32
N GLU A 722 28.76 52.77 30.66
CA GLU A 722 29.67 53.68 29.93
C GLU A 722 30.38 53.24 28.63
N LYS A 723 29.92 53.74 27.52
CA LYS A 723 30.51 54.86 26.74
C LYS A 723 29.77 55.11 25.43
#